data_ff0bf884a8597b7efdd4bdbb050764ea
#
_entry.id   ff0bf884a8597b7efdd4bdbb050764ea
#
_cell.length_a   1.000
_cell.length_b   1.000
_cell.length_c   1.000
_cell.angle_alpha   90.00
_cell.angle_beta   90.00
_cell.angle_gamma   90.00
#
_symmetry.space_group_name_H-M   'P 1'
#
loop_
_entity.id
_entity.type
_entity.pdbx_description
1 polymer ?
#
loop_
_entity_poly.entity_id
_entity_poly.type
_entity_poly.pdbx_seq_one_letter_code
_entity_poly.pdbx_strand_id
1 'polypeptide(L)'
;MEPNEIASFVRKITKSSLTVDEYLHKHAVPFSRTQYFRYKSRLSQEGVDSLVDGRSKGNHRKLTSDAQGFLRGVHHSNSRLSLEEMCEVLEKTLGIRVDQSTVSRYLRSAGEQIEWPRPQEPERIFSSCGGLEIIGALAVHLGWAQRTAEVIMKERERFRRTSAFRQERVGRDLKGRDSLGQFTGEYNRRQDVRSRRFASVEEKREGKNYSRTSLFQAGQFILERKCLGILALPLITLNGTTRSANGPLGNALEHFCGYNYQHDTLDKFLRELKYLGISERLLRDQVSFWQAHWRKVESGAPGGPLLCYYVDGNTKPLWSQKRVKQNKVTMLGRVMGCLEQVFVHDAFGRPVYLETYAGKAPIGEHILGMFEKIEESLEGPGPSLPVRRVIVMDAASNGVATLRAFADQEKYHYITSLDDNQWNPRKVRQEGRAKRYYYGDATLRDCLLELEDSQEKGYLVVVRAVRIDWDYGKRTVLITSLPKEAVGASLVVKTYFDRWPYEELRFRSMKSFACLNRVAGYGKKKMPDENVRRSQADLHERITSLRTRLRVPLKAIADQEERLATCIEKERRLHCEGLVADGKRVVEEKTHVILRSLSREISQCHRQIKSIESECRKELHRLRRHEKEWLRLQGKDYVYRIDVELDQIMSYFRVALVNLSSWFLSECMGKQSMSLAKFFHNVLLMPAEIEFRKDVRRIRLKSNPKDPHGMAVLEPALQKLNDLRIQHLDERRIEFVIM
;
A
#
# COMPACT_ATOMS: atom_id res chain seq x y z
N MET A 1 5.73 2.01 -47.26
CA MET A 1 7.18 2.26 -47.47
C MET A 1 7.79 1.03 -48.08
N GLU A 2 8.52 1.21 -49.14
CA GLU A 2 9.23 0.11 -49.78
C GLU A 2 10.45 -0.34 -48.95
N PRO A 3 10.82 -1.63 -48.99
CA PRO A 3 11.94 -2.18 -48.21
C PRO A 3 13.26 -1.44 -48.40
N ASN A 4 13.52 -1.02 -49.66
CA ASN A 4 14.70 -0.25 -49.98
C ASN A 4 14.74 1.14 -49.36
N GLU A 5 13.57 1.79 -49.20
CA GLU A 5 13.45 3.08 -48.50
C GLU A 5 13.75 2.92 -47.03
N ILE A 6 13.18 1.86 -46.40
CA ILE A 6 13.45 1.54 -44.98
C ILE A 6 14.95 1.28 -44.78
N ALA A 7 15.56 0.48 -45.63
CA ALA A 7 16.98 0.19 -45.57
C ALA A 7 17.84 1.45 -45.74
N SER A 8 17.45 2.37 -46.65
CA SER A 8 18.10 3.66 -46.82
C SER A 8 18.06 4.51 -45.54
N PHE A 9 16.89 4.65 -44.93
CA PHE A 9 16.76 5.37 -43.65
C PHE A 9 17.59 4.74 -42.54
N VAL A 10 17.54 3.41 -42.38
CA VAL A 10 18.33 2.69 -41.37
C VAL A 10 19.82 2.93 -41.57
N ARG A 11 20.32 2.87 -42.82
CA ARG A 11 21.73 3.14 -43.15
C ARG A 11 22.12 4.60 -42.85
N LYS A 12 21.26 5.58 -43.18
CA LYS A 12 21.49 7.00 -42.91
C LYS A 12 21.57 7.28 -41.42
N ILE A 13 20.67 6.72 -40.62
CA ILE A 13 20.68 6.85 -39.17
C ILE A 13 21.93 6.20 -38.57
N THR A 14 22.30 5.01 -39.07
CA THR A 14 23.48 4.27 -38.56
C THR A 14 24.79 4.98 -38.87
N LYS A 15 24.88 5.72 -40.03
CA LYS A 15 26.08 6.48 -40.45
C LYS A 15 26.14 7.89 -39.85
N SER A 16 25.07 8.37 -39.23
CA SER A 16 25.01 9.70 -38.64
C SER A 16 25.84 9.77 -37.35
N SER A 17 26.44 10.92 -37.11
CA SER A 17 27.10 11.25 -35.85
C SER A 17 26.10 11.61 -34.70
N LEU A 18 24.81 11.75 -35.03
CA LEU A 18 23.75 12.04 -34.08
C LEU A 18 23.27 10.75 -33.41
N THR A 19 22.80 10.89 -32.18
CA THR A 19 22.07 9.79 -31.55
C THR A 19 20.79 9.47 -32.34
N VAL A 20 20.26 8.26 -32.19
CA VAL A 20 19.02 7.85 -32.89
C VAL A 20 17.88 8.80 -32.59
N ASP A 21 17.74 9.24 -31.34
CA ASP A 21 16.66 10.15 -30.90
C ASP A 21 16.84 11.54 -31.54
N GLU A 22 18.04 12.08 -31.52
CA GLU A 22 18.36 13.36 -32.16
C GLU A 22 18.13 13.33 -33.66
N TYR A 23 18.51 12.24 -34.33
CA TYR A 23 18.27 12.08 -35.76
C TYR A 23 16.80 12.02 -36.10
N LEU A 24 16.01 11.24 -35.35
CA LEU A 24 14.55 11.13 -35.51
C LEU A 24 13.83 12.46 -35.25
N HIS A 25 14.39 13.27 -34.35
CA HIS A 25 13.82 14.59 -34.02
C HIS A 25 14.15 15.64 -35.09
N LYS A 26 15.35 15.55 -35.69
CA LYS A 26 15.84 16.51 -36.69
C LYS A 26 15.34 16.22 -38.09
N HIS A 27 15.02 14.96 -38.39
CA HIS A 27 14.63 14.52 -39.71
C HIS A 27 13.27 13.85 -39.69
N ALA A 28 12.43 14.13 -40.69
CA ALA A 28 11.12 13.48 -40.86
C ALA A 28 11.29 12.00 -41.23
N VAL A 29 11.53 11.13 -40.25
CA VAL A 29 11.66 9.68 -40.44
C VAL A 29 10.31 9.02 -40.18
N PRO A 30 9.77 8.20 -41.07
CA PRO A 30 8.42 7.65 -40.99
C PRO A 30 8.26 6.45 -40.06
N PHE A 31 9.19 6.20 -39.15
CA PHE A 31 9.13 5.13 -38.18
C PHE A 31 9.77 5.51 -36.83
N SER A 32 9.36 4.81 -35.76
CA SER A 32 9.82 5.08 -34.42
C SER A 32 11.21 4.51 -34.10
N ARG A 33 11.81 4.96 -32.99
CA ARG A 33 13.06 4.41 -32.43
C ARG A 33 13.01 2.88 -32.29
N THR A 34 11.90 2.34 -31.77
CA THR A 34 11.75 0.89 -31.60
C THR A 34 11.72 0.16 -32.93
N GLN A 35 11.09 0.75 -33.96
CA GLN A 35 11.07 0.21 -35.30
C GLN A 35 12.46 0.29 -35.97
N TYR A 36 13.21 1.38 -35.73
CA TYR A 36 14.59 1.48 -36.21
C TYR A 36 15.44 0.30 -35.74
N PHE A 37 15.45 0.00 -34.44
CA PHE A 37 16.25 -1.12 -33.93
C PHE A 37 15.78 -2.48 -34.45
N ARG A 38 14.48 -2.67 -34.65
CA ARG A 38 13.95 -3.87 -35.34
C ARG A 38 14.40 -3.99 -36.77
N TYR A 39 14.30 -2.89 -37.54
CA TYR A 39 14.72 -2.87 -38.91
C TYR A 39 16.23 -3.03 -39.06
N LYS A 40 17.00 -2.40 -38.17
CA LYS A 40 18.46 -2.56 -38.13
C LYS A 40 18.85 -4.02 -37.89
N SER A 41 18.22 -4.68 -36.91
CA SER A 41 18.48 -6.10 -36.61
C SER A 41 18.13 -7.00 -37.80
N ARG A 42 16.94 -6.83 -38.40
CA ARG A 42 16.51 -7.60 -39.56
C ARG A 42 17.41 -7.36 -40.75
N LEU A 43 17.74 -6.10 -41.06
CA LEU A 43 18.63 -5.73 -42.16
C LEU A 43 20.01 -6.35 -42.01
N SER A 44 20.52 -6.46 -40.77
CA SER A 44 21.84 -7.05 -40.51
C SER A 44 21.84 -8.58 -40.55
N GLN A 45 20.75 -9.23 -40.23
CA GLN A 45 20.65 -10.70 -40.13
C GLN A 45 20.17 -11.34 -41.44
N GLU A 46 19.20 -10.75 -42.10
CA GLU A 46 18.45 -11.39 -43.19
C GLU A 46 18.41 -10.53 -44.47
N GLY A 47 19.07 -9.36 -44.47
CA GLY A 47 19.13 -8.49 -45.67
C GLY A 47 17.89 -7.63 -45.90
N VAL A 48 17.84 -6.97 -47.08
CA VAL A 48 16.78 -5.99 -47.41
C VAL A 48 15.41 -6.65 -47.56
N ASP A 49 15.37 -7.89 -48.03
CA ASP A 49 14.12 -8.61 -48.26
C ASP A 49 13.34 -8.91 -46.98
N SER A 50 14.02 -8.98 -45.85
CA SER A 50 13.41 -9.13 -44.50
C SER A 50 12.62 -7.91 -44.03
N LEU A 51 12.83 -6.76 -44.64
CA LEU A 51 12.14 -5.51 -44.33
C LEU A 51 10.78 -5.39 -45.04
N VAL A 52 10.41 -6.34 -45.86
CA VAL A 52 9.06 -6.41 -46.46
C VAL A 52 8.05 -6.49 -45.31
N ASP A 53 7.17 -5.50 -45.20
CA ASP A 53 6.06 -5.55 -44.26
C ASP A 53 5.05 -6.60 -44.76
N GLY A 54 5.09 -7.76 -44.15
CA GLY A 54 4.16 -8.84 -44.46
C GLY A 54 2.67 -8.46 -44.24
N ARG A 55 2.41 -7.25 -43.73
CA ARG A 55 1.06 -6.70 -43.60
C ARG A 55 0.61 -5.96 -44.83
N SER A 56 1.52 -5.51 -45.70
CA SER A 56 1.22 -4.68 -46.87
C SER A 56 0.79 -5.49 -48.10
N LYS A 57 1.19 -6.75 -48.18
CA LYS A 57 0.72 -7.68 -49.25
C LYS A 57 -0.51 -8.43 -48.80
N GLY A 58 -1.63 -7.75 -48.62
CA GLY A 58 -2.94 -8.27 -48.35
C GLY A 58 -2.97 -9.78 -48.03
N ASN A 59 -3.04 -10.14 -46.74
CA ASN A 59 -3.41 -11.49 -46.32
C ASN A 59 -2.31 -12.54 -46.17
N HIS A 60 -1.30 -12.27 -45.38
CA HIS A 60 -0.72 -13.39 -44.63
C HIS A 60 -1.65 -13.79 -43.47
N ARG A 61 -2.86 -14.20 -43.80
CA ARG A 61 -3.64 -14.99 -42.85
C ARG A 61 -2.81 -16.23 -42.60
N LYS A 62 -2.37 -16.44 -41.39
CA LYS A 62 -1.76 -17.71 -40.95
C LYS A 62 -2.66 -18.90 -41.34
N LEU A 63 -3.94 -18.66 -41.52
CA LEU A 63 -4.92 -19.59 -42.02
C LEU A 63 -5.10 -19.37 -43.53
N THR A 64 -4.46 -20.22 -44.34
CA THR A 64 -4.73 -20.34 -45.78
C THR A 64 -6.18 -20.79 -46.04
N SER A 65 -6.64 -20.67 -47.30
CA SER A 65 -7.99 -21.17 -47.67
C SER A 65 -8.19 -22.66 -47.32
N ASP A 66 -7.14 -23.45 -47.50
CA ASP A 66 -7.17 -24.90 -47.21
C ASP A 66 -7.26 -25.16 -45.70
N ALA A 67 -6.48 -24.41 -44.90
CA ALA A 67 -6.56 -24.46 -43.46
C ALA A 67 -7.91 -24.00 -42.93
N GLN A 68 -8.54 -23.01 -43.55
CA GLN A 68 -9.89 -22.55 -43.25
C GLN A 68 -10.96 -23.59 -43.58
N GLY A 69 -10.85 -24.24 -44.74
CA GLY A 69 -11.71 -25.35 -45.15
C GLY A 69 -11.58 -26.56 -44.21
N PHE A 70 -10.32 -26.89 -43.87
CA PHE A 70 -10.02 -27.95 -42.92
C PHE A 70 -10.61 -27.68 -41.52
N LEU A 71 -10.41 -26.50 -40.99
CA LEU A 71 -10.98 -26.13 -39.69
C LEU A 71 -12.50 -26.18 -39.67
N ARG A 72 -13.17 -25.76 -40.74
CA ARG A 72 -14.62 -25.92 -40.88
C ARG A 72 -15.02 -27.37 -40.90
N GLY A 73 -14.34 -28.20 -41.69
CA GLY A 73 -14.61 -29.65 -41.73
C GLY A 73 -14.43 -30.32 -40.37
N VAL A 74 -13.35 -29.99 -39.65
CA VAL A 74 -13.10 -30.49 -38.31
C VAL A 74 -14.20 -30.05 -37.34
N HIS A 75 -14.60 -28.77 -37.38
CA HIS A 75 -15.64 -28.23 -36.53
C HIS A 75 -17.03 -28.86 -36.81
N HIS A 76 -17.36 -29.06 -38.07
CA HIS A 76 -18.62 -29.75 -38.45
C HIS A 76 -18.63 -31.24 -38.08
N SER A 77 -17.49 -31.92 -38.21
CA SER A 77 -17.37 -33.32 -37.86
C SER A 77 -17.38 -33.57 -36.34
N ASN A 78 -16.84 -32.61 -35.56
CA ASN A 78 -16.83 -32.68 -34.10
C ASN A 78 -16.91 -31.28 -33.49
N SER A 79 -18.12 -30.80 -33.26
CA SER A 79 -18.39 -29.49 -32.66
C SER A 79 -17.94 -29.35 -31.18
N ARG A 80 -17.54 -30.46 -30.54
CA ARG A 80 -17.08 -30.50 -29.14
C ARG A 80 -15.58 -30.31 -28.97
N LEU A 81 -14.79 -30.25 -30.06
CA LEU A 81 -13.36 -29.99 -29.98
C LEU A 81 -13.08 -28.59 -29.42
N SER A 82 -12.22 -28.55 -28.44
CA SER A 82 -11.71 -27.28 -27.91
C SER A 82 -10.87 -26.54 -28.96
N LEU A 83 -10.73 -25.23 -28.82
CA LEU A 83 -9.87 -24.46 -29.74
C LEU A 83 -8.41 -24.89 -29.66
N GLU A 84 -7.96 -25.40 -28.52
CA GLU A 84 -6.61 -25.93 -28.32
C GLU A 84 -6.43 -27.22 -29.13
N GLU A 85 -7.36 -28.14 -29.00
CA GLU A 85 -7.36 -29.37 -29.80
C GLU A 85 -7.44 -29.08 -31.30
N MET A 86 -8.24 -28.07 -31.72
CA MET A 86 -8.31 -27.66 -33.13
C MET A 86 -6.95 -27.06 -33.60
N CYS A 87 -6.25 -26.31 -32.74
CA CYS A 87 -4.91 -25.83 -33.06
C CYS A 87 -3.92 -26.98 -33.20
N GLU A 88 -3.98 -27.96 -32.28
CA GLU A 88 -3.12 -29.16 -32.36
C GLU A 88 -3.39 -30.01 -33.61
N VAL A 89 -4.64 -30.25 -33.94
CA VAL A 89 -5.04 -31.01 -35.13
C VAL A 89 -4.56 -30.27 -36.39
N LEU A 90 -4.70 -28.94 -36.44
CA LEU A 90 -4.22 -28.12 -37.54
C LEU A 90 -2.70 -28.20 -37.68
N GLU A 91 -1.98 -28.13 -36.56
CA GLU A 91 -0.51 -28.25 -36.55
C GLU A 91 -0.05 -29.65 -36.99
N LYS A 92 -0.68 -30.71 -36.44
CA LYS A 92 -0.35 -32.10 -36.79
C LYS A 92 -0.68 -32.47 -38.25
N THR A 93 -1.77 -31.90 -38.79
CA THR A 93 -2.24 -32.29 -40.14
C THR A 93 -1.70 -31.44 -41.25
N LEU A 94 -1.61 -30.11 -41.05
CA LEU A 94 -1.19 -29.16 -42.07
C LEU A 94 0.12 -28.44 -41.78
N GLY A 95 0.74 -28.73 -40.62
CA GLY A 95 1.98 -28.08 -40.19
C GLY A 95 1.79 -26.59 -39.86
N ILE A 96 0.58 -26.13 -39.70
CA ILE A 96 0.25 -24.70 -39.49
C ILE A 96 0.02 -24.44 -38.00
N ARG A 97 0.97 -23.73 -37.38
CA ARG A 97 0.88 -23.34 -35.98
C ARG A 97 0.20 -21.97 -35.84
N VAL A 98 -0.95 -21.95 -35.18
CA VAL A 98 -1.73 -20.75 -34.88
C VAL A 98 -2.15 -20.74 -33.41
N ASP A 99 -2.45 -19.55 -32.89
CA ASP A 99 -3.02 -19.43 -31.56
C ASP A 99 -4.55 -19.60 -31.57
N GLN A 100 -5.11 -20.00 -30.42
CA GLN A 100 -6.54 -20.21 -30.24
C GLN A 100 -7.38 -18.99 -30.65
N SER A 101 -6.84 -17.76 -30.46
CA SER A 101 -7.53 -16.52 -30.80
C SER A 101 -7.70 -16.35 -32.31
N THR A 102 -6.79 -16.91 -33.09
CA THR A 102 -6.85 -16.89 -34.55
C THR A 102 -7.91 -17.83 -35.06
N VAL A 103 -7.96 -19.07 -34.54
CA VAL A 103 -9.01 -20.06 -34.87
C VAL A 103 -10.38 -19.53 -34.46
N SER A 104 -10.52 -19.01 -33.22
CA SER A 104 -11.76 -18.42 -32.71
C SER A 104 -12.28 -17.28 -33.59
N ARG A 105 -11.39 -16.35 -34.00
CA ARG A 105 -11.79 -15.24 -34.89
C ARG A 105 -12.27 -15.72 -36.24
N TYR A 106 -11.59 -16.71 -36.79
CA TYR A 106 -11.97 -17.28 -38.07
C TYR A 106 -13.35 -17.94 -38.01
N LEU A 107 -13.58 -18.86 -37.07
CA LEU A 107 -14.86 -19.56 -36.92
C LEU A 107 -16.01 -18.57 -36.71
N ARG A 108 -15.81 -17.55 -35.88
CA ARG A 108 -16.82 -16.47 -35.70
C ARG A 108 -17.09 -15.68 -36.99
N SER A 109 -16.04 -15.39 -37.78
CA SER A 109 -16.21 -14.67 -39.05
C SER A 109 -16.88 -15.52 -40.11
N ALA A 110 -16.80 -16.83 -40.00
CA ALA A 110 -17.44 -17.78 -40.89
C ALA A 110 -18.93 -18.05 -40.51
N GLY A 111 -19.46 -17.38 -39.46
CA GLY A 111 -20.84 -17.55 -39.03
C GLY A 111 -21.09 -18.82 -38.22
N GLU A 112 -20.04 -19.55 -37.88
CA GLU A 112 -20.15 -20.78 -37.09
C GLU A 112 -20.59 -20.41 -35.65
N GLN A 113 -21.61 -21.04 -35.15
CA GLN A 113 -21.97 -20.97 -33.73
C GLN A 113 -20.97 -21.82 -32.95
N ILE A 114 -19.99 -21.15 -32.38
CA ILE A 114 -19.09 -21.79 -31.47
C ILE A 114 -19.84 -21.94 -30.15
N GLU A 115 -20.47 -23.05 -29.93
CA GLU A 115 -20.79 -23.48 -28.58
C GLU A 115 -19.44 -23.79 -27.92
N TRP A 116 -19.00 -22.91 -27.03
CA TRP A 116 -17.88 -23.22 -26.16
C TRP A 116 -18.29 -24.45 -25.36
N PRO A 117 -17.61 -25.61 -25.45
CA PRO A 117 -17.77 -26.59 -24.42
C PRO A 117 -17.46 -25.86 -23.12
N ARG A 118 -18.46 -25.73 -22.25
CA ARG A 118 -18.16 -25.40 -20.87
C ARG A 118 -17.10 -26.43 -20.48
N PRO A 119 -15.90 -26.05 -20.02
CA PRO A 119 -14.96 -27.04 -19.52
C PRO A 119 -15.79 -27.94 -18.62
N GLN A 120 -15.80 -29.23 -18.85
CA GLN A 120 -16.49 -30.17 -17.98
C GLN A 120 -15.82 -29.94 -16.64
N GLU A 121 -16.55 -29.29 -15.72
CA GLU A 121 -16.02 -29.11 -14.38
C GLU A 121 -15.69 -30.50 -13.87
N PRO A 122 -14.46 -30.75 -13.43
CA PRO A 122 -14.11 -32.06 -12.93
C PRO A 122 -15.10 -32.39 -11.81
N GLU A 123 -15.68 -33.57 -11.81
CA GLU A 123 -16.63 -34.00 -10.79
C GLU A 123 -16.09 -33.81 -9.38
N ARG A 124 -14.75 -33.87 -9.24
CA ARG A 124 -14.00 -33.64 -8.00
C ARG A 124 -12.67 -32.95 -8.25
N ILE A 125 -12.37 -32.01 -7.40
CA ILE A 125 -11.09 -31.31 -7.40
C ILE A 125 -10.50 -31.31 -5.99
N PHE A 126 -9.19 -31.25 -5.90
CA PHE A 126 -8.48 -31.09 -4.63
C PHE A 126 -8.04 -29.64 -4.47
N SER A 127 -8.43 -29.01 -3.36
CA SER A 127 -7.96 -27.67 -2.97
C SER A 127 -7.04 -27.78 -1.76
N SER A 128 -5.86 -27.17 -1.85
CA SER A 128 -4.92 -27.08 -0.71
C SER A 128 -5.40 -26.13 0.38
N CYS A 129 -6.36 -25.27 0.11
CA CYS A 129 -6.92 -24.28 1.01
C CYS A 129 -8.45 -24.29 0.96
N GLY A 130 -9.06 -25.47 1.08
CA GLY A 130 -10.50 -25.65 0.98
C GLY A 130 -11.30 -24.96 2.08
N GLY A 131 -10.69 -24.70 3.24
CA GLY A 131 -11.32 -23.92 4.30
C GLY A 131 -11.65 -22.48 3.89
N LEU A 132 -10.99 -21.93 2.86
CA LEU A 132 -11.35 -20.63 2.28
C LEU A 132 -12.79 -20.57 1.77
N GLU A 133 -13.36 -21.69 1.37
CA GLU A 133 -14.74 -21.77 0.91
C GLU A 133 -15.74 -21.30 1.98
N ILE A 134 -15.39 -21.42 3.27
CA ILE A 134 -16.18 -20.87 4.39
C ILE A 134 -16.29 -19.35 4.24
N ILE A 135 -15.17 -18.68 3.97
CA ILE A 135 -15.15 -17.22 3.79
C ILE A 135 -15.88 -16.80 2.52
N GLY A 136 -15.71 -17.57 1.44
CA GLY A 136 -16.45 -17.34 0.18
C GLY A 136 -17.94 -17.45 0.37
N ALA A 137 -18.41 -18.51 1.03
CA ALA A 137 -19.81 -18.72 1.35
C ALA A 137 -20.37 -17.56 2.19
N LEU A 138 -19.66 -17.14 3.23
CA LEU A 138 -20.07 -16.02 4.08
C LEU A 138 -20.10 -14.69 3.33
N ALA A 139 -19.10 -14.42 2.49
CA ALA A 139 -19.04 -13.20 1.70
C ALA A 139 -20.25 -13.07 0.75
N VAL A 140 -20.73 -14.21 0.24
CA VAL A 140 -21.96 -14.27 -0.58
C VAL A 140 -23.21 -14.16 0.29
N HIS A 141 -23.29 -14.96 1.36
CA HIS A 141 -24.46 -15.00 2.26
C HIS A 141 -24.79 -13.66 2.91
N LEU A 142 -23.76 -12.97 3.41
CA LEU A 142 -23.92 -11.65 4.02
C LEU A 142 -24.12 -10.53 2.99
N GLY A 143 -23.95 -10.83 1.68
CA GLY A 143 -24.06 -9.85 0.61
C GLY A 143 -22.82 -8.93 0.49
N TRP A 144 -21.69 -9.25 1.15
CA TRP A 144 -20.50 -8.43 1.09
C TRP A 144 -19.91 -8.33 -0.32
N ALA A 145 -19.84 -9.47 -1.03
CA ALA A 145 -19.30 -9.50 -2.40
C ALA A 145 -20.18 -8.65 -3.35
N GLN A 146 -21.50 -8.81 -3.25
CA GLN A 146 -22.48 -8.04 -4.00
C GLN A 146 -22.35 -6.54 -3.69
N ARG A 147 -22.38 -6.16 -2.43
CA ARG A 147 -22.28 -4.76 -2.00
C ARG A 147 -20.99 -4.09 -2.49
N THR A 148 -19.86 -4.79 -2.36
CA THR A 148 -18.57 -4.29 -2.85
C THR A 148 -18.60 -4.09 -4.37
N ALA A 149 -19.15 -5.02 -5.12
CA ALA A 149 -19.30 -4.91 -6.56
C ALA A 149 -20.19 -3.73 -6.96
N GLU A 150 -21.30 -3.49 -6.26
CA GLU A 150 -22.20 -2.34 -6.47
C GLU A 150 -21.48 -1.00 -6.23
N VAL A 151 -20.69 -0.89 -5.17
CA VAL A 151 -19.88 0.31 -4.90
C VAL A 151 -18.90 0.57 -6.04
N ILE A 152 -18.23 -0.46 -6.53
CA ILE A 152 -17.30 -0.35 -7.66
C ILE A 152 -18.05 0.09 -8.93
N MET A 153 -19.21 -0.48 -9.20
CA MET A 153 -20.01 -0.12 -10.38
C MET A 153 -20.49 1.33 -10.32
N LYS A 154 -20.98 1.80 -9.17
CA LYS A 154 -21.38 3.19 -8.95
C LYS A 154 -20.22 4.15 -9.18
N GLU A 155 -19.02 3.83 -8.69
CA GLU A 155 -17.84 4.67 -8.91
C GLU A 155 -17.34 4.64 -10.35
N ARG A 156 -17.40 3.51 -11.04
CA ARG A 156 -17.16 3.45 -12.49
C ARG A 156 -18.07 4.40 -13.26
N GLU A 157 -19.35 4.38 -12.94
CA GLU A 157 -20.34 5.25 -13.59
C GLU A 157 -20.11 6.73 -13.24
N ARG A 158 -19.87 7.05 -11.96
CA ARG A 158 -19.53 8.38 -11.51
C ARG A 158 -18.30 8.92 -12.22
N PHE A 159 -17.24 8.12 -12.31
CA PHE A 159 -16.01 8.49 -12.98
C PHE A 159 -16.23 8.78 -14.47
N ARG A 160 -17.06 8.00 -15.16
CA ARG A 160 -17.46 8.24 -16.56
C ARG A 160 -18.17 9.56 -16.76
N ARG A 161 -18.89 10.05 -15.75
CA ARG A 161 -19.64 11.32 -15.79
C ARG A 161 -18.79 12.54 -15.45
N THR A 162 -17.61 12.37 -14.88
CA THR A 162 -16.78 13.50 -14.43
C THR A 162 -16.14 14.26 -15.59
N SER A 163 -15.99 15.58 -15.41
CA SER A 163 -15.27 16.44 -16.35
C SER A 163 -13.79 16.02 -16.52
N ALA A 164 -13.17 15.46 -15.48
CA ALA A 164 -11.80 14.93 -15.52
C ALA A 164 -11.65 13.81 -16.56
N PHE A 165 -12.60 12.86 -16.62
CA PHE A 165 -12.61 11.82 -17.63
C PHE A 165 -12.75 12.39 -19.04
N ARG A 166 -13.64 13.38 -19.22
CA ARG A 166 -13.82 14.09 -20.50
C ARG A 166 -12.58 14.87 -20.89
N GLN A 167 -11.98 15.61 -19.95
CA GLN A 167 -10.75 16.39 -20.19
C GLN A 167 -9.55 15.49 -20.47
N GLU A 168 -9.39 14.37 -19.77
CA GLU A 168 -8.33 13.42 -20.02
C GLU A 168 -8.49 12.75 -21.39
N ARG A 169 -9.73 12.47 -21.80
CA ARG A 169 -10.05 11.95 -23.14
C ARG A 169 -9.75 12.99 -24.21
N VAL A 170 -10.19 14.23 -24.05
CA VAL A 170 -9.92 15.37 -24.95
C VAL A 170 -8.42 15.69 -24.97
N GLY A 171 -7.74 15.68 -23.83
CA GLY A 171 -6.29 15.90 -23.73
C GLY A 171 -5.47 14.78 -24.37
N ARG A 172 -5.97 13.55 -24.35
CA ARG A 172 -5.36 12.41 -25.10
C ARG A 172 -5.56 12.53 -26.58
N ASP A 173 -6.76 12.95 -27.01
CA ASP A 173 -7.07 13.18 -28.42
C ASP A 173 -6.29 14.37 -28.98
N LEU A 174 -6.05 15.41 -28.18
CA LEU A 174 -5.22 16.56 -28.54
C LEU A 174 -3.73 16.24 -28.54
N LYS A 175 -3.21 15.49 -27.55
CA LYS A 175 -1.83 15.00 -27.54
C LYS A 175 -1.54 14.03 -28.69
N GLY A 176 -2.55 13.37 -29.22
CA GLY A 176 -2.48 12.55 -30.43
C GLY A 176 -2.22 13.34 -31.71
N ARG A 177 -2.24 14.66 -31.66
CA ARG A 177 -2.04 15.59 -32.80
C ARG A 177 -0.78 16.45 -32.68
N ASP A 178 0.06 16.24 -31.66
CA ASP A 178 1.37 16.88 -31.60
C ASP A 178 2.32 16.31 -32.63
N SER A 179 3.49 16.94 -32.84
CA SER A 179 4.51 16.55 -33.81
C SER A 179 4.97 15.09 -33.73
N LEU A 180 4.57 14.37 -32.69
CA LEU A 180 4.69 12.93 -32.46
C LEU A 180 3.32 12.20 -32.59
N GLY A 181 2.32 12.84 -33.14
CA GLY A 181 0.90 12.52 -33.11
C GLY A 181 0.47 11.14 -33.61
N GLN A 182 1.27 10.45 -34.41
CA GLN A 182 0.93 9.09 -34.84
C GLN A 182 1.13 8.04 -33.76
N PHE A 183 2.05 8.26 -32.84
CA PHE A 183 2.38 7.31 -31.78
C PHE A 183 1.38 7.33 -30.63
N THR A 184 0.91 8.53 -30.27
CA THR A 184 -0.11 8.73 -29.24
C THR A 184 -1.49 8.27 -29.69
N GLY A 185 -1.81 8.38 -30.97
CA GLY A 185 -3.07 7.90 -31.54
C GLY A 185 -3.22 6.37 -31.45
N GLU A 186 -2.17 5.61 -31.71
CA GLU A 186 -2.20 4.13 -31.64
C GLU A 186 -2.12 3.61 -30.19
N TYR A 187 -1.34 4.26 -29.34
CA TYR A 187 -1.29 3.96 -27.93
C TYR A 187 -2.62 4.29 -27.24
N ASN A 188 -3.22 5.42 -27.57
CA ASN A 188 -4.53 5.83 -27.07
C ASN A 188 -5.65 4.96 -27.63
N ARG A 189 -5.59 4.51 -28.91
CA ARG A 189 -6.51 3.50 -29.43
C ARG A 189 -6.38 2.17 -28.70
N ARG A 190 -5.19 1.75 -28.31
CA ARG A 190 -4.98 0.53 -27.50
C ARG A 190 -5.44 0.70 -26.06
N GLN A 191 -5.28 1.87 -25.48
CA GLN A 191 -5.84 2.21 -24.16
C GLN A 191 -7.35 2.37 -24.25
N ASP A 192 -7.88 3.01 -25.30
CA ASP A 192 -9.31 3.13 -25.57
C ASP A 192 -9.94 1.78 -25.91
N VAL A 193 -9.28 0.92 -26.65
CA VAL A 193 -9.72 -0.46 -26.90
C VAL A 193 -9.62 -1.30 -25.62
N ARG A 194 -8.70 -1.01 -24.70
CA ARG A 194 -8.65 -1.63 -23.37
C ARG A 194 -9.73 -1.08 -22.42
N SER A 195 -9.95 0.23 -22.41
CA SER A 195 -11.05 0.84 -21.67
C SER A 195 -12.40 0.55 -22.31
N ARG A 196 -12.48 0.47 -23.65
CA ARG A 196 -13.62 -0.03 -24.39
C ARG A 196 -13.78 -1.55 -24.26
N ARG A 197 -12.77 -2.33 -23.97
CA ARG A 197 -12.97 -3.74 -23.55
C ARG A 197 -13.66 -3.85 -22.21
N PHE A 198 -13.47 -2.91 -21.31
CA PHE A 198 -14.28 -2.82 -20.10
C PHE A 198 -15.68 -2.25 -20.37
N ALA A 199 -15.84 -1.32 -21.32
CA ALA A 199 -17.14 -0.82 -21.78
C ALA A 199 -17.78 -1.70 -22.86
N SER A 200 -17.03 -2.28 -23.79
CA SER A 200 -17.52 -2.92 -25.01
C SER A 200 -17.74 -4.41 -24.92
N VAL A 201 -17.43 -5.04 -23.78
CA VAL A 201 -18.18 -6.25 -23.43
C VAL A 201 -19.65 -5.88 -23.24
N GLU A 202 -19.96 -4.68 -22.78
CA GLU A 202 -21.30 -4.13 -22.72
C GLU A 202 -21.84 -3.71 -24.10
N GLU A 203 -21.09 -2.93 -24.90
CA GLU A 203 -21.55 -2.41 -26.21
C GLU A 203 -21.56 -3.44 -27.35
N LYS A 204 -20.66 -4.40 -27.39
CA LYS A 204 -20.70 -5.48 -28.41
C LYS A 204 -21.81 -6.49 -28.16
N ARG A 205 -22.37 -6.54 -26.97
CA ARG A 205 -23.54 -7.36 -26.64
C ARG A 205 -24.86 -6.62 -26.87
N GLU A 206 -24.85 -5.28 -27.02
CA GLU A 206 -26.03 -4.48 -27.37
C GLU A 206 -26.63 -4.82 -28.76
N GLY A 207 -25.85 -5.48 -29.66
CA GLY A 207 -26.39 -6.03 -30.89
C GLY A 207 -27.13 -7.36 -30.73
N LYS A 208 -27.17 -7.97 -29.57
CA LYS A 208 -27.92 -9.18 -29.27
C LYS A 208 -28.81 -8.90 -28.05
N ASN A 209 -30.07 -8.70 -28.27
CA ASN A 209 -31.25 -8.60 -27.39
C ASN A 209 -31.13 -9.04 -25.90
N TYR A 210 -30.08 -8.64 -25.19
CA TYR A 210 -30.01 -8.79 -23.77
C TYR A 210 -30.63 -7.56 -23.10
N SER A 211 -31.54 -7.76 -22.16
CA SER A 211 -32.08 -6.66 -21.36
C SER A 211 -30.94 -5.95 -20.61
N ARG A 212 -31.01 -4.63 -20.49
CA ARG A 212 -30.06 -3.81 -19.72
C ARG A 212 -29.78 -4.40 -18.32
N THR A 213 -30.75 -5.03 -17.72
CA THR A 213 -30.70 -5.69 -16.42
C THR A 213 -29.77 -6.91 -16.41
N SER A 214 -29.77 -7.74 -17.48
CA SER A 214 -28.93 -8.94 -17.53
C SER A 214 -27.45 -8.60 -17.80
N LEU A 215 -27.17 -7.53 -18.53
CA LEU A 215 -25.81 -7.01 -18.72
C LEU A 215 -25.22 -6.41 -17.44
N PHE A 216 -26.06 -5.71 -16.68
CA PHE A 216 -25.69 -5.19 -15.37
C PHE A 216 -25.37 -6.32 -14.40
N GLN A 217 -26.21 -7.34 -14.33
CA GLN A 217 -25.98 -8.53 -13.51
C GLN A 217 -24.72 -9.31 -13.91
N ALA A 218 -24.45 -9.48 -15.20
CA ALA A 218 -23.23 -10.13 -15.68
C ALA A 218 -21.96 -9.34 -15.31
N GLY A 219 -21.99 -8.00 -15.37
CA GLY A 219 -20.90 -7.15 -14.91
C GLY A 219 -20.67 -7.26 -13.41
N GLN A 220 -21.73 -7.25 -12.63
CA GLN A 220 -21.72 -7.40 -11.18
C GLN A 220 -21.15 -8.75 -10.76
N PHE A 221 -21.63 -9.82 -11.33
CA PHE A 221 -21.15 -11.18 -11.05
C PHE A 221 -19.64 -11.35 -11.30
N ILE A 222 -19.10 -10.75 -12.37
CA ILE A 222 -17.66 -10.78 -12.63
C ILE A 222 -16.90 -10.00 -11.55
N LEU A 223 -17.45 -8.88 -11.09
CA LEU A 223 -16.83 -8.09 -10.01
C LEU A 223 -16.84 -8.80 -8.68
N GLU A 224 -17.96 -9.44 -8.32
CA GLU A 224 -18.08 -10.25 -7.12
C GLU A 224 -17.01 -11.35 -7.06
N ARG A 225 -16.82 -12.09 -8.16
CA ARG A 225 -15.74 -13.09 -8.26
C ARG A 225 -14.35 -12.49 -8.10
N LYS A 226 -14.09 -11.34 -8.74
CA LYS A 226 -12.79 -10.65 -8.56
C LYS A 226 -12.57 -10.18 -7.12
N CYS A 227 -13.62 -9.71 -6.46
CA CYS A 227 -13.55 -9.33 -5.05
C CYS A 227 -13.23 -10.53 -4.16
N LEU A 228 -13.85 -11.68 -4.40
CA LEU A 228 -13.50 -12.93 -3.71
C LEU A 228 -12.04 -13.32 -3.94
N GLY A 229 -11.55 -13.18 -5.18
CA GLY A 229 -10.15 -13.45 -5.50
C GLY A 229 -9.17 -12.58 -4.72
N ILE A 230 -9.44 -11.29 -4.60
CA ILE A 230 -8.59 -10.39 -3.80
C ILE A 230 -8.72 -10.71 -2.30
N LEU A 231 -9.91 -11.04 -1.83
CA LEU A 231 -10.16 -11.42 -0.44
C LEU A 231 -9.32 -12.64 -0.01
N ALA A 232 -9.13 -13.60 -0.90
CA ALA A 232 -8.36 -14.82 -0.64
C ALA A 232 -6.82 -14.61 -0.61
N LEU A 233 -6.32 -13.58 -1.30
CA LEU A 233 -4.87 -13.37 -1.46
C LEU A 233 -4.03 -13.42 -0.17
N PRO A 234 -4.45 -12.85 0.97
CA PRO A 234 -3.66 -12.90 2.20
C PRO A 234 -3.37 -14.32 2.69
N LEU A 235 -4.24 -15.28 2.37
CA LEU A 235 -4.15 -16.66 2.83
C LEU A 235 -3.43 -17.58 1.85
N ILE A 236 -3.65 -17.38 0.55
CA ILE A 236 -3.08 -18.24 -0.50
C ILE A 236 -1.72 -17.78 -1.01
N THR A 237 -1.28 -16.61 -0.62
CA THR A 237 0.00 -16.05 -1.07
C THR A 237 0.89 -15.67 0.10
N LEU A 238 2.18 -15.93 -0.02
CA LEU A 238 3.17 -15.64 1.02
C LEU A 238 3.22 -14.16 1.44
N ASN A 239 2.89 -13.25 0.53
CA ASN A 239 2.99 -11.81 0.73
C ASN A 239 1.64 -11.07 0.68
N GLY A 240 0.54 -11.78 0.51
CA GLY A 240 -0.79 -11.17 0.33
C GLY A 240 -0.86 -10.24 -0.89
N THR A 241 -0.12 -10.54 -1.96
CA THR A 241 -0.07 -9.75 -3.19
C THR A 241 -0.36 -10.63 -4.40
N THR A 242 -0.86 -10.02 -5.46
CA THR A 242 -1.15 -10.73 -6.71
C THR A 242 0.06 -11.46 -7.30
N ARG A 243 1.28 -10.92 -7.14
CA ARG A 243 2.49 -11.52 -7.68
C ARG A 243 2.81 -12.91 -7.12
N SER A 244 2.34 -13.20 -5.93
CA SER A 244 2.54 -14.50 -5.28
C SER A 244 1.41 -15.50 -5.60
N ALA A 245 0.38 -15.11 -6.37
CA ALA A 245 -0.76 -15.96 -6.71
C ALA A 245 -0.37 -17.15 -7.60
N ASN A 246 0.78 -17.09 -8.29
CA ASN A 246 1.32 -18.19 -9.07
C ASN A 246 2.14 -19.20 -8.24
N GLY A 247 2.14 -19.06 -6.90
CA GLY A 247 2.80 -19.99 -6.00
C GLY A 247 2.03 -21.33 -5.85
N PRO A 248 2.54 -22.25 -5.02
CA PRO A 248 1.97 -23.59 -4.84
C PRO A 248 0.50 -23.61 -4.41
N LEU A 249 0.02 -22.54 -3.76
CA LEU A 249 -1.37 -22.39 -3.33
C LEU A 249 -2.23 -21.63 -4.34
N GLY A 250 -1.65 -21.16 -5.46
CA GLY A 250 -2.35 -20.31 -6.44
C GLY A 250 -3.48 -21.04 -7.17
N ASN A 251 -3.40 -22.36 -7.32
CA ASN A 251 -4.47 -23.17 -7.88
C ASN A 251 -5.75 -23.15 -7.02
N ALA A 252 -5.63 -22.94 -5.71
CA ALA A 252 -6.81 -22.77 -4.85
C ALA A 252 -7.66 -21.56 -5.24
N LEU A 253 -7.04 -20.50 -5.77
CA LEU A 253 -7.73 -19.30 -6.24
C LEU A 253 -8.62 -19.59 -7.46
N GLU A 254 -8.15 -20.40 -8.39
CA GLU A 254 -8.86 -20.76 -9.62
C GLU A 254 -10.22 -21.41 -9.31
N HIS A 255 -10.23 -22.31 -8.35
CA HIS A 255 -11.43 -23.01 -7.92
C HIS A 255 -12.34 -22.15 -7.04
N PHE A 256 -11.75 -21.33 -6.18
CA PHE A 256 -12.47 -20.45 -5.27
C PHE A 256 -13.28 -19.37 -6.00
N CYS A 257 -12.71 -18.76 -7.05
CA CYS A 257 -13.34 -17.68 -7.80
C CYS A 257 -14.11 -18.15 -9.03
N GLY A 258 -14.00 -19.42 -9.39
CA GLY A 258 -14.55 -19.97 -10.65
C GLY A 258 -13.98 -19.25 -11.88
N TYR A 259 -13.01 -19.86 -12.54
CA TYR A 259 -12.22 -19.38 -13.68
C TYR A 259 -11.01 -18.49 -13.37
N ASN A 260 -9.87 -18.92 -13.86
CA ASN A 260 -8.63 -18.25 -14.30
C ASN A 260 -8.46 -16.78 -13.86
N TYR A 261 -8.70 -16.47 -12.59
CA TYR A 261 -8.24 -15.22 -12.03
C TYR A 261 -6.75 -15.31 -11.70
N GLN A 262 -5.97 -15.47 -12.76
CA GLN A 262 -4.53 -15.41 -12.67
C GLN A 262 -4.08 -14.05 -12.16
N HIS A 263 -2.88 -14.01 -11.65
CA HIS A 263 -2.18 -12.84 -11.19
C HIS A 263 -2.46 -11.57 -12.04
N ASP A 264 -2.35 -11.68 -13.35
CA ASP A 264 -2.54 -10.54 -14.27
C ASP A 264 -3.95 -9.97 -14.24
N THR A 265 -4.96 -10.81 -14.08
CA THR A 265 -6.36 -10.38 -14.05
C THR A 265 -6.65 -9.61 -12.76
N LEU A 266 -6.19 -10.11 -11.62
CA LEU A 266 -6.36 -9.45 -10.33
C LEU A 266 -5.52 -8.18 -10.22
N ASP A 267 -4.29 -8.18 -10.77
CA ASP A 267 -3.45 -6.98 -10.79
C ASP A 267 -4.04 -5.87 -11.67
N LYS A 268 -4.61 -6.21 -12.84
CA LYS A 268 -5.35 -5.26 -13.67
C LYS A 268 -6.58 -4.71 -12.96
N PHE A 269 -7.30 -5.54 -12.23
CA PHE A 269 -8.44 -5.13 -11.45
C PHE A 269 -8.04 -4.18 -10.31
N LEU A 270 -7.00 -4.48 -9.54
CA LEU A 270 -6.49 -3.60 -8.50
C LEU A 270 -5.99 -2.25 -9.06
N ARG A 271 -5.35 -2.26 -10.23
CA ARG A 271 -4.96 -1.00 -10.91
C ARG A 271 -6.17 -0.19 -11.35
N GLU A 272 -7.24 -0.83 -11.78
CA GLU A 272 -8.50 -0.15 -12.09
C GLU A 272 -9.08 0.51 -10.84
N LEU A 273 -9.20 -0.22 -9.73
CA LEU A 273 -9.69 0.32 -8.46
C LEU A 273 -8.85 1.51 -7.98
N LYS A 274 -7.53 1.38 -8.08
CA LYS A 274 -6.60 2.47 -7.77
C LYS A 274 -6.81 3.69 -8.68
N TYR A 275 -7.02 3.46 -9.97
CA TYR A 275 -7.26 4.56 -10.94
C TYR A 275 -8.56 5.29 -10.66
N LEU A 276 -9.57 4.59 -10.16
CA LEU A 276 -10.84 5.17 -9.72
C LEU A 276 -10.71 5.98 -8.41
N GLY A 277 -9.63 5.79 -7.62
CA GLY A 277 -9.48 6.44 -6.31
C GLY A 277 -10.56 6.01 -5.32
N ILE A 278 -10.92 4.71 -5.32
CA ILE A 278 -12.15 4.20 -4.68
C ILE A 278 -11.98 3.88 -3.20
N SER A 279 -10.76 3.92 -2.66
CA SER A 279 -10.44 3.39 -1.33
C SER A 279 -11.29 3.99 -0.21
N GLU A 280 -11.43 5.31 -0.18
CA GLU A 280 -12.24 5.99 0.85
C GLU A 280 -13.70 5.56 0.78
N ARG A 281 -14.24 5.41 -0.43
CA ARG A 281 -15.63 4.97 -0.62
C ARG A 281 -15.88 3.56 -0.15
N LEU A 282 -14.97 2.65 -0.45
CA LEU A 282 -15.03 1.27 0.05
C LEU A 282 -14.97 1.22 1.57
N LEU A 283 -14.10 2.02 2.19
CA LEU A 283 -13.96 2.08 3.63
C LEU A 283 -15.18 2.69 4.33
N ARG A 284 -15.79 3.72 3.74
CA ARG A 284 -17.04 4.30 4.26
C ARG A 284 -18.22 3.32 4.13
N ASP A 285 -18.34 2.65 2.99
CA ASP A 285 -19.38 1.65 2.77
C ASP A 285 -19.23 0.45 3.74
N GLN A 286 -18.00 0.03 4.01
CA GLN A 286 -17.69 -1.00 5.00
C GLN A 286 -18.23 -0.66 6.39
N VAL A 287 -18.18 0.59 6.82
CA VAL A 287 -18.69 1.02 8.13
C VAL A 287 -20.18 0.71 8.25
N SER A 288 -21.00 1.17 7.31
CA SER A 288 -22.44 0.94 7.32
C SER A 288 -22.79 -0.55 7.18
N PHE A 289 -22.08 -1.25 6.28
CA PHE A 289 -22.27 -2.67 6.06
C PHE A 289 -22.07 -3.49 7.34
N TRP A 290 -20.89 -3.36 7.98
CA TRP A 290 -20.58 -4.16 9.17
C TRP A 290 -21.40 -3.76 10.39
N GLN A 291 -21.66 -2.48 10.57
CA GLN A 291 -22.52 -2.07 11.71
C GLN A 291 -23.94 -2.59 11.58
N ALA A 292 -24.51 -2.61 10.37
CA ALA A 292 -25.83 -3.21 10.17
C ALA A 292 -25.85 -4.71 10.52
N HIS A 293 -24.80 -5.44 10.17
CA HIS A 293 -24.69 -6.87 10.51
C HIS A 293 -24.46 -7.11 12.01
N TRP A 294 -23.57 -6.33 12.64
CA TRP A 294 -23.28 -6.48 14.07
C TRP A 294 -24.44 -6.05 14.97
N ARG A 295 -25.20 -5.04 14.58
CA ARG A 295 -26.43 -4.64 15.31
C ARG A 295 -27.47 -5.76 15.37
N LYS A 296 -27.63 -6.53 14.31
CA LYS A 296 -28.51 -7.70 14.29
C LYS A 296 -28.06 -8.77 15.30
N VAL A 297 -26.76 -8.94 15.44
CA VAL A 297 -26.16 -9.91 16.37
C VAL A 297 -26.22 -9.43 17.81
N GLU A 298 -26.05 -8.12 18.03
CA GLU A 298 -25.94 -7.50 19.35
C GLU A 298 -27.28 -7.02 19.93
N SER A 299 -28.37 -7.13 19.19
CA SER A 299 -29.70 -6.76 19.67
C SER A 299 -30.16 -7.51 20.93
N GLY A 300 -29.45 -8.57 21.33
CA GLY A 300 -29.64 -9.29 22.59
C GLY A 300 -28.49 -9.13 23.59
N ALA A 301 -27.42 -8.39 23.29
CA ALA A 301 -26.33 -8.16 24.22
C ALA A 301 -26.69 -7.04 25.19
N PRO A 302 -26.41 -7.18 26.52
CA PRO A 302 -26.60 -6.08 27.46
C PRO A 302 -25.66 -4.94 27.03
N GLY A 303 -26.23 -3.91 26.38
CA GLY A 303 -25.50 -2.70 26.01
C GLY A 303 -24.90 -2.08 27.23
N GLY A 304 -23.60 -2.03 27.33
CA GLY A 304 -22.96 -1.19 28.34
C GLY A 304 -23.33 0.28 28.10
N PRO A 305 -23.27 1.13 29.12
CA PRO A 305 -23.65 2.53 29.04
C PRO A 305 -22.76 3.37 28.09
N LEU A 306 -21.71 2.77 27.55
CA LEU A 306 -20.69 3.45 26.72
C LEU A 306 -20.50 2.72 25.38
N LEU A 307 -20.66 3.47 24.30
CA LEU A 307 -20.21 3.00 22.97
C LEU A 307 -18.70 3.26 22.87
N CYS A 308 -17.91 2.19 22.94
CA CYS A 308 -16.46 2.25 23.01
C CYS A 308 -15.83 1.92 21.65
N TYR A 309 -14.81 2.69 21.28
CA TYR A 309 -13.95 2.41 20.13
C TYR A 309 -12.49 2.38 20.57
N TYR A 310 -11.74 1.40 20.08
CA TYR A 310 -10.30 1.31 20.28
C TYR A 310 -9.57 1.82 19.04
N VAL A 311 -8.55 2.65 19.26
CA VAL A 311 -7.75 3.22 18.17
C VAL A 311 -6.28 2.87 18.36
N ASP A 312 -5.68 2.29 17.33
CA ASP A 312 -4.26 1.92 17.35
C ASP A 312 -3.60 2.17 15.99
N GLY A 313 -2.28 2.31 16.03
CA GLY A 313 -1.42 2.53 14.88
C GLY A 313 -0.78 1.25 14.34
N ASN A 314 -0.61 1.17 13.03
CA ASN A 314 0.14 0.12 12.36
C ASN A 314 1.21 0.71 11.44
N THR A 315 2.48 0.56 11.80
CA THR A 315 3.59 1.04 10.99
C THR A 315 4.09 -0.07 10.07
N LYS A 316 3.93 0.11 8.76
CA LYS A 316 4.35 -0.83 7.73
C LYS A 316 5.73 -0.48 7.18
N PRO A 317 6.74 -1.35 7.26
CA PRO A 317 8.07 -1.08 6.72
C PRO A 317 8.05 -0.97 5.18
N LEU A 318 8.73 0.04 4.66
CA LEU A 318 8.96 0.24 3.22
C LEU A 318 10.39 -0.09 2.86
N TRP A 319 10.58 -1.14 2.09
CA TRP A 319 11.87 -1.53 1.53
C TRP A 319 12.12 -0.75 0.24
N SER A 320 12.68 0.46 0.36
CA SER A 320 12.92 1.36 -0.77
C SER A 320 14.30 1.98 -0.69
N GLN A 321 15.02 1.97 -1.82
CA GLN A 321 16.28 2.71 -1.97
C GLN A 321 16.06 4.23 -2.16
N LYS A 322 14.85 4.66 -2.46
CA LYS A 322 14.51 6.07 -2.61
C LYS A 322 14.26 6.71 -1.25
N ARG A 323 14.61 7.99 -1.10
CA ARG A 323 14.34 8.76 0.11
C ARG A 323 12.83 8.98 0.25
N VAL A 324 12.23 8.31 1.22
CA VAL A 324 10.82 8.40 1.60
C VAL A 324 10.72 8.93 3.03
N LYS A 325 9.55 9.41 3.43
CA LYS A 325 9.32 9.77 4.84
C LYS A 325 9.55 8.56 5.74
N GLN A 326 10.22 8.79 6.85
CA GLN A 326 10.65 7.75 7.78
C GLN A 326 9.93 7.88 9.12
N ASN A 327 9.74 6.76 9.80
CA ASN A 327 9.35 6.69 11.19
C ASN A 327 10.00 5.48 11.86
N LYS A 328 9.91 5.40 13.19
CA LYS A 328 10.34 4.23 13.95
C LYS A 328 9.39 3.07 13.64
N VAL A 329 9.90 2.04 13.03
CA VAL A 329 9.17 0.78 12.82
C VAL A 329 9.43 -0.09 14.05
N THR A 330 8.50 -0.07 14.99
CA THR A 330 8.64 -0.72 16.31
C THR A 330 8.95 -2.21 16.18
N MET A 331 8.28 -2.90 15.26
CA MET A 331 8.51 -4.33 14.99
C MET A 331 9.96 -4.67 14.59
N LEU A 332 10.67 -3.71 13.95
CA LEU A 332 12.05 -3.88 13.49
C LEU A 332 13.06 -3.13 14.37
N GLY A 333 12.63 -2.39 15.36
CA GLY A 333 13.47 -1.61 16.27
C GLY A 333 14.27 -0.47 15.61
N ARG A 334 13.95 -0.07 14.38
CA ARG A 334 14.74 0.91 13.63
C ARG A 334 13.90 1.96 12.90
N VAL A 335 14.52 3.12 12.64
CA VAL A 335 13.94 4.19 11.81
C VAL A 335 14.19 3.87 10.35
N MET A 336 13.11 3.79 9.56
CA MET A 336 13.17 3.55 8.11
C MET A 336 11.94 4.12 7.42
N GLY A 337 11.95 4.08 6.08
CA GLY A 337 10.76 4.42 5.30
C GLY A 337 9.56 3.56 5.71
N CYS A 338 8.41 4.17 5.85
CA CYS A 338 7.19 3.46 6.27
C CYS A 338 5.92 4.08 5.71
N LEU A 339 4.85 3.29 5.75
CA LEU A 339 3.47 3.77 5.78
C LEU A 339 2.94 3.62 7.21
N GLU A 340 2.12 4.54 7.63
CA GLU A 340 1.41 4.46 8.89
C GLU A 340 -0.08 4.33 8.64
N GLN A 341 -0.71 3.40 9.34
CA GLN A 341 -2.16 3.21 9.28
C GLN A 341 -2.72 3.47 10.67
N VAL A 342 -3.83 4.18 10.73
CA VAL A 342 -4.62 4.36 11.94
C VAL A 342 -5.86 3.51 11.78
N PHE A 343 -6.11 2.63 12.74
CA PHE A 343 -7.25 1.73 12.78
C PHE A 343 -8.22 2.15 13.86
N VAL A 344 -9.51 2.07 13.54
CA VAL A 344 -10.60 2.18 14.51
C VAL A 344 -11.26 0.82 14.61
N HIS A 345 -11.31 0.29 15.83
CA HIS A 345 -11.97 -0.96 16.19
C HIS A 345 -13.19 -0.67 17.08
N ASP A 346 -14.21 -1.53 17.02
CA ASP A 346 -15.31 -1.47 17.97
C ASP A 346 -14.92 -2.06 19.35
N ALA A 347 -15.86 -2.06 20.28
CA ALA A 347 -15.66 -2.58 21.64
C ALA A 347 -15.26 -4.07 21.71
N PHE A 348 -15.48 -4.83 20.63
CA PHE A 348 -15.11 -6.24 20.50
C PHE A 348 -13.81 -6.44 19.70
N GLY A 349 -13.12 -5.36 19.38
CA GLY A 349 -11.86 -5.38 18.62
C GLY A 349 -12.04 -5.71 17.13
N ARG A 350 -13.25 -5.57 16.59
CA ARG A 350 -13.50 -5.75 15.15
C ARG A 350 -13.14 -4.46 14.41
N PRO A 351 -12.35 -4.51 13.32
CA PRO A 351 -11.96 -3.31 12.61
C PRO A 351 -13.17 -2.70 11.88
N VAL A 352 -13.44 -1.43 12.19
CA VAL A 352 -14.55 -0.65 11.62
C VAL A 352 -14.08 0.21 10.45
N TYR A 353 -12.98 0.96 10.68
CA TYR A 353 -12.45 1.94 9.73
C TYR A 353 -10.94 2.03 9.82
N LEU A 354 -10.31 2.51 8.76
CA LEU A 354 -8.87 2.75 8.73
C LEU A 354 -8.49 3.84 7.73
N GLU A 355 -7.37 4.49 7.99
CA GLU A 355 -6.71 5.36 7.01
C GLU A 355 -5.23 5.05 6.92
N THR A 356 -4.66 5.21 5.72
CA THR A 356 -3.24 4.97 5.43
C THR A 356 -2.53 6.27 5.06
N TYR A 357 -1.41 6.53 5.70
CA TYR A 357 -0.61 7.73 5.51
C TYR A 357 0.81 7.39 5.02
N ALA A 358 1.38 8.29 4.22
CA ALA A 358 2.76 8.17 3.77
C ALA A 358 3.71 8.76 4.81
N GLY A 359 4.37 7.92 5.59
CA GLY A 359 5.27 8.31 6.68
C GLY A 359 4.55 8.50 8.02
N LYS A 360 5.14 9.29 8.93
CA LYS A 360 4.58 9.52 10.26
C LYS A 360 3.23 10.22 10.18
N ALA A 361 2.26 9.68 10.86
CA ALA A 361 0.92 10.25 11.04
C ALA A 361 0.54 10.18 12.54
N PRO A 362 0.66 11.27 13.28
CA PRO A 362 0.24 11.31 14.67
C PRO A 362 -1.26 11.00 14.77
N ILE A 363 -1.61 9.96 15.52
CA ILE A 363 -3.00 9.49 15.66
C ILE A 363 -3.91 10.64 16.11
N GLY A 364 -3.45 11.43 17.09
CA GLY A 364 -4.22 12.52 17.66
C GLY A 364 -4.66 13.60 16.66
N GLU A 365 -3.90 13.82 15.60
CA GLU A 365 -4.23 14.82 14.57
C GLU A 365 -5.33 14.35 13.61
N HIS A 366 -5.51 13.04 13.46
CA HIS A 366 -6.42 12.46 12.46
C HIS A 366 -7.70 11.88 13.04
N ILE A 367 -7.70 11.57 14.32
CA ILE A 367 -8.71 10.74 14.96
C ILE A 367 -10.14 11.34 14.86
N LEU A 368 -10.32 12.62 15.16
CA LEU A 368 -11.64 13.25 15.13
C LEU A 368 -12.20 13.28 13.69
N GLY A 369 -11.36 13.63 12.69
CA GLY A 369 -11.78 13.59 11.28
C GLY A 369 -12.13 12.18 10.79
N MET A 370 -11.48 11.13 11.32
CA MET A 370 -11.86 9.75 11.02
C MET A 370 -13.24 9.41 11.62
N PHE A 371 -13.53 9.88 12.82
CA PHE A 371 -14.84 9.66 13.45
C PHE A 371 -15.97 10.42 12.76
N GLU A 372 -15.70 11.61 12.24
CA GLU A 372 -16.67 12.34 11.40
C GLU A 372 -17.03 11.51 10.15
N LYS A 373 -16.03 10.94 9.46
CA LYS A 373 -16.25 10.05 8.31
C LYS A 373 -17.01 8.78 8.66
N ILE A 374 -16.73 8.20 9.85
CA ILE A 374 -17.48 7.04 10.35
C ILE A 374 -18.93 7.41 10.56
N GLU A 375 -19.22 8.55 11.20
CA GLU A 375 -20.60 9.01 11.43
C GLU A 375 -21.37 9.32 10.16
N GLU A 376 -20.73 10.02 9.22
CA GLU A 376 -21.32 10.30 7.90
C GLU A 376 -21.65 9.01 7.13
N SER A 377 -20.97 7.93 7.45
CA SER A 377 -21.18 6.63 6.81
C SER A 377 -22.29 5.79 7.47
N LEU A 378 -22.77 6.19 8.66
CA LEU A 378 -23.84 5.52 9.36
C LEU A 378 -25.19 5.91 8.75
N GLU A 379 -25.90 4.93 8.19
CA GLU A 379 -27.24 5.13 7.65
C GLU A 379 -28.27 5.11 8.80
N GLY A 380 -29.14 6.10 8.80
CA GLY A 380 -30.30 6.21 9.67
C GLY A 380 -30.13 7.16 10.88
N PRO A 381 -31.22 7.50 11.57
CA PRO A 381 -31.14 8.30 12.78
C PRO A 381 -30.29 7.52 13.78
N GLY A 382 -29.21 8.15 14.23
CA GLY A 382 -28.41 7.59 15.32
C GLY A 382 -29.30 7.17 16.48
N PRO A 383 -28.84 6.31 17.39
CA PRO A 383 -29.63 5.90 18.55
C PRO A 383 -30.15 7.17 19.25
N SER A 384 -31.45 7.22 19.48
CA SER A 384 -32.15 8.35 20.10
C SER A 384 -31.75 8.62 21.55
N LEU A 385 -30.88 7.77 22.11
CA LEU A 385 -30.28 7.94 23.42
C LEU A 385 -28.96 8.72 23.28
N PRO A 386 -28.62 9.61 24.20
CA PRO A 386 -27.33 10.27 24.25
C PRO A 386 -26.25 9.26 24.63
N VAL A 387 -25.90 8.40 23.66
CA VAL A 387 -24.83 7.42 23.83
C VAL A 387 -23.51 8.16 23.76
N ARG A 388 -22.86 8.27 24.90
CA ARG A 388 -21.52 8.85 24.97
C ARG A 388 -20.54 7.94 24.24
N ARG A 389 -19.93 8.45 23.18
CA ARG A 389 -18.93 7.73 22.42
C ARG A 389 -17.57 7.93 23.04
N VAL A 390 -16.93 6.83 23.40
CA VAL A 390 -15.63 6.82 24.08
C VAL A 390 -14.56 6.27 23.15
N ILE A 391 -13.53 7.04 22.93
CA ILE A 391 -12.37 6.67 22.11
C ILE A 391 -11.22 6.31 23.05
N VAL A 392 -10.81 5.06 23.02
CA VAL A 392 -9.69 4.55 23.83
C VAL A 392 -8.44 4.50 22.95
N MET A 393 -7.39 5.18 23.40
CA MET A 393 -6.13 5.34 22.67
C MET A 393 -4.95 4.92 23.56
N ASP A 394 -3.82 4.63 22.91
CA ASP A 394 -2.56 4.45 23.64
C ASP A 394 -1.92 5.79 24.05
N ALA A 395 -0.81 5.71 24.82
CA ALA A 395 -0.08 6.88 25.29
C ALA A 395 0.49 7.75 24.15
N ALA A 396 0.71 7.19 22.97
CA ALA A 396 1.23 7.97 21.83
C ALA A 396 0.25 9.06 21.35
N SER A 397 -0.99 9.02 21.79
CA SER A 397 -2.07 9.96 21.41
C SER A 397 -2.41 10.98 22.51
N ASN A 398 -1.67 11.04 23.61
CA ASN A 398 -1.96 11.88 24.78
C ASN A 398 -1.42 13.33 24.66
N GLY A 399 -1.03 13.77 23.48
CA GLY A 399 -0.56 15.14 23.25
C GLY A 399 -1.59 16.20 23.66
N VAL A 400 -1.17 17.29 24.31
CA VAL A 400 -2.06 18.34 24.83
C VAL A 400 -2.94 18.94 23.72
N ALA A 401 -2.39 19.12 22.50
CA ALA A 401 -3.16 19.56 21.33
C ALA A 401 -4.34 18.61 21.00
N THR A 402 -4.12 17.30 21.09
CA THR A 402 -5.19 16.29 20.91
C THR A 402 -6.25 16.40 22.00
N LEU A 403 -5.82 16.52 23.27
CA LEU A 403 -6.74 16.64 24.41
C LEU A 403 -7.59 17.92 24.31
N ARG A 404 -7.01 19.01 23.83
CA ARG A 404 -7.71 20.26 23.54
C ARG A 404 -8.77 20.06 22.47
N ALA A 405 -8.43 19.44 21.34
CA ALA A 405 -9.40 19.16 20.28
C ALA A 405 -10.58 18.31 20.78
N PHE A 406 -10.36 17.44 21.75
CA PHE A 406 -11.45 16.71 22.41
C PHE A 406 -12.26 17.59 23.38
N ALA A 407 -11.64 18.57 24.02
CA ALA A 407 -12.33 19.49 24.90
C ALA A 407 -13.24 20.48 24.14
N ASP A 408 -12.86 20.83 22.91
CA ASP A 408 -13.59 21.76 22.05
C ASP A 408 -14.86 21.16 21.40
N GLN A 409 -15.16 19.86 21.67
CA GLN A 409 -16.36 19.19 21.16
C GLN A 409 -17.01 18.30 22.23
N GLU A 410 -18.32 18.08 22.13
CA GLU A 410 -19.12 17.34 23.12
C GLU A 410 -19.49 15.90 22.70
N LYS A 411 -19.28 15.54 21.44
CA LYS A 411 -19.72 14.27 20.87
C LYS A 411 -18.91 13.08 21.36
N TYR A 412 -17.60 13.27 21.55
CA TYR A 412 -16.66 12.21 21.85
C TYR A 412 -15.95 12.45 23.16
N HIS A 413 -15.82 11.38 23.91
CA HIS A 413 -14.94 11.31 25.08
C HIS A 413 -13.72 10.45 24.75
N TYR A 414 -12.65 10.63 25.50
CA TYR A 414 -11.44 9.81 25.35
C TYR A 414 -11.05 9.14 26.67
N ILE A 415 -10.32 8.04 26.55
CA ILE A 415 -9.51 7.42 27.61
C ILE A 415 -8.14 7.12 27.01
N THR A 416 -7.07 7.62 27.62
CA THR A 416 -5.69 7.31 27.21
C THR A 416 -4.79 7.24 28.43
N SER A 417 -3.63 6.58 28.31
CA SER A 417 -2.65 6.57 29.39
C SER A 417 -1.73 7.78 29.31
N LEU A 418 -1.30 8.23 30.46
CA LEU A 418 -0.29 9.29 30.60
C LEU A 418 1.09 8.65 30.70
N ASP A 419 2.08 9.23 30.05
CA ASP A 419 3.46 8.80 30.20
C ASP A 419 4.02 9.20 31.57
N ASP A 420 4.93 8.40 32.12
CA ASP A 420 5.52 8.63 33.45
C ASP A 420 6.19 10.02 33.58
N ASN A 421 6.77 10.52 32.48
CA ASN A 421 7.41 11.84 32.42
C ASN A 421 6.42 13.02 32.42
N GLN A 422 5.14 12.78 32.10
CA GLN A 422 4.08 13.80 32.12
C GLN A 422 3.39 13.87 33.49
N TRP A 423 3.54 12.85 34.32
CA TRP A 423 2.97 12.85 35.66
C TRP A 423 3.78 13.74 36.60
N ASN A 424 3.14 14.80 37.13
CA ASN A 424 3.73 15.65 38.15
C ASN A 424 2.75 15.82 39.31
N PRO A 425 3.07 15.27 40.52
CA PRO A 425 2.21 15.41 41.68
C PRO A 425 1.90 16.86 42.07
N ARG A 426 2.80 17.81 41.77
CA ARG A 426 2.58 19.24 42.06
C ARG A 426 1.53 19.90 41.16
N LYS A 427 1.20 19.26 40.04
CA LYS A 427 0.16 19.72 39.09
C LYS A 427 -1.22 19.05 39.37
N VAL A 428 -1.34 18.26 40.41
CA VAL A 428 -2.62 17.69 40.87
C VAL A 428 -3.36 18.74 41.66
N ARG A 429 -4.47 19.26 41.11
CA ARG A 429 -5.30 20.28 41.78
C ARG A 429 -6.22 19.68 42.83
N GLN A 430 -6.76 18.51 42.58
CA GLN A 430 -7.68 17.83 43.45
C GLN A 430 -7.45 16.33 43.40
N GLU A 431 -7.37 15.69 44.55
CA GLU A 431 -7.24 14.24 44.70
C GLU A 431 -8.42 13.68 45.46
N GLY A 432 -9.11 12.71 44.88
CA GLY A 432 -10.23 12.02 45.48
C GLY A 432 -9.80 10.94 46.49
N ARG A 433 -10.75 10.43 47.27
CA ARG A 433 -10.49 9.31 48.20
C ARG A 433 -10.04 8.06 47.42
N ALA A 434 -9.11 7.31 48.00
CA ALA A 434 -8.70 6.01 47.52
C ALA A 434 -9.85 5.01 47.53
N LYS A 435 -10.04 4.27 46.42
CA LYS A 435 -11.04 3.21 46.29
C LYS A 435 -10.38 1.94 45.77
N ARG A 436 -10.78 0.79 46.32
CA ARG A 436 -10.30 -0.51 45.79
C ARG A 436 -10.79 -0.72 44.36
N TYR A 437 -9.94 -1.22 43.50
CA TYR A 437 -10.32 -1.58 42.11
C TYR A 437 -11.11 -2.88 42.13
N TYR A 438 -12.31 -2.84 41.56
CA TYR A 438 -13.24 -3.98 41.62
C TYR A 438 -12.79 -5.17 40.75
N TYR A 439 -12.08 -4.90 39.67
CA TYR A 439 -11.70 -5.92 38.67
C TYR A 439 -10.22 -6.32 38.76
N GLY A 440 -9.49 -5.94 39.74
CA GLY A 440 -8.07 -6.26 39.86
C GLY A 440 -7.41 -5.76 41.15
N ASP A 441 -6.16 -6.13 41.35
CA ASP A 441 -5.39 -5.86 42.58
C ASP A 441 -4.72 -4.48 42.51
N ALA A 442 -5.51 -3.44 42.72
CA ALA A 442 -5.07 -2.05 42.70
C ALA A 442 -5.94 -1.12 43.51
N THR A 443 -5.40 0.02 43.86
CA THR A 443 -6.11 1.15 44.47
C THR A 443 -6.23 2.29 43.46
N LEU A 444 -7.44 2.83 43.32
CA LEU A 444 -7.77 3.90 42.39
C LEU A 444 -7.96 5.23 43.10
N ARG A 445 -7.49 6.31 42.52
CA ARG A 445 -7.77 7.69 42.92
C ARG A 445 -8.16 8.54 41.74
N ASP A 446 -9.32 9.19 41.81
CA ASP A 446 -9.75 10.20 40.85
C ASP A 446 -9.07 11.53 41.19
N CYS A 447 -8.43 12.14 40.21
CA CYS A 447 -7.68 13.37 40.35
C CYS A 447 -8.06 14.37 39.24
N LEU A 448 -7.87 15.65 39.49
CA LEU A 448 -7.81 16.68 38.46
C LEU A 448 -6.34 17.07 38.24
N LEU A 449 -5.85 16.93 37.03
CA LEU A 449 -4.45 17.15 36.67
C LEU A 449 -4.35 18.29 35.68
N GLU A 450 -3.37 19.19 35.87
CA GLU A 450 -3.01 20.22 34.92
C GLU A 450 -1.91 19.69 33.95
N LEU A 451 -2.15 19.83 32.69
CA LEU A 451 -1.17 19.53 31.63
C LEU A 451 -0.83 20.82 30.88
N GLU A 452 0.44 21.08 30.68
CA GLU A 452 0.94 22.24 29.97
C GLU A 452 1.29 21.87 28.51
N ASP A 453 0.92 22.73 27.60
CA ASP A 453 1.27 22.53 26.18
C ASP A 453 2.77 22.83 25.99
N SER A 454 3.47 21.88 25.39
CA SER A 454 4.90 22.04 25.05
C SER A 454 5.17 23.01 23.89
N GLN A 455 4.16 23.28 23.07
CA GLN A 455 4.25 24.17 21.92
C GLN A 455 3.80 25.58 22.25
N GLU A 456 2.78 25.71 23.10
CA GLU A 456 2.18 26.98 23.50
C GLU A 456 2.41 27.21 25.02
N LYS A 457 3.59 27.76 25.37
CA LYS A 457 3.96 28.00 26.77
C LYS A 457 2.89 28.80 27.50
N GLY A 458 2.47 28.29 28.64
CA GLY A 458 1.45 28.94 29.49
C GLY A 458 0.02 28.48 29.21
N TYR A 459 -0.22 27.69 28.18
CA TYR A 459 -1.52 27.07 27.96
C TYR A 459 -1.66 25.82 28.83
N LEU A 460 -2.65 25.84 29.72
CA LEU A 460 -2.94 24.75 30.68
C LEU A 460 -4.27 24.11 30.35
N VAL A 461 -4.28 22.77 30.23
CA VAL A 461 -5.51 21.96 30.12
C VAL A 461 -5.71 21.20 31.43
N VAL A 462 -6.89 21.33 32.01
CA VAL A 462 -7.27 20.55 33.19
C VAL A 462 -8.02 19.30 32.75
N VAL A 463 -7.47 18.14 33.06
CA VAL A 463 -8.04 16.85 32.69
C VAL A 463 -8.37 16.02 33.92
N ARG A 464 -9.41 15.20 33.83
CA ARG A 464 -9.67 14.15 34.83
C ARG A 464 -8.63 13.05 34.65
N ALA A 465 -7.94 12.71 35.74
CA ALA A 465 -6.98 11.62 35.80
C ALA A 465 -7.41 10.55 36.79
N VAL A 466 -7.28 9.27 36.40
CA VAL A 466 -7.49 8.14 37.32
C VAL A 466 -6.11 7.52 37.56
N ARG A 467 -5.58 7.74 38.77
CA ARG A 467 -4.34 7.12 39.23
C ARG A 467 -4.62 5.71 39.72
N ILE A 468 -3.85 4.77 39.23
CA ILE A 468 -3.90 3.35 39.54
C ILE A 468 -2.61 2.99 40.26
N ASP A 469 -2.68 2.69 41.55
CA ASP A 469 -1.55 2.18 42.33
C ASP A 469 -1.75 0.65 42.46
N TRP A 470 -0.96 -0.12 41.67
CA TRP A 470 -1.04 -1.58 41.68
C TRP A 470 -0.37 -2.18 42.88
N ASP A 471 -0.93 -3.24 43.46
CA ASP A 471 -0.43 -3.88 44.68
C ASP A 471 1.02 -4.39 44.55
N TYR A 472 1.48 -4.63 43.29
CA TYR A 472 2.87 -4.99 42.97
C TYR A 472 3.81 -3.75 42.81
N GLY A 473 3.36 -2.58 43.21
CA GLY A 473 4.18 -1.36 43.27
C GLY A 473 4.24 -0.50 42.01
N LYS A 474 3.67 -0.93 40.91
CA LYS A 474 3.60 -0.10 39.67
C LYS A 474 2.53 0.96 39.80
N ARG A 475 2.77 2.13 39.23
CA ARG A 475 1.77 3.18 39.01
C ARG A 475 1.41 3.29 37.56
N THR A 476 0.14 3.48 37.26
CA THR A 476 -0.39 3.84 35.94
C THR A 476 -1.36 5.00 36.11
N VAL A 477 -1.35 5.96 35.19
CA VAL A 477 -2.28 7.08 35.20
C VAL A 477 -3.05 7.09 33.90
N LEU A 478 -4.38 7.06 33.99
CA LEU A 478 -5.26 7.23 32.83
C LEU A 478 -5.86 8.63 32.87
N ILE A 479 -5.98 9.27 31.74
CA ILE A 479 -6.68 10.55 31.61
C ILE A 479 -7.90 10.39 30.71
N THR A 480 -8.94 11.18 31.02
CA THR A 480 -10.24 11.06 30.34
C THR A 480 -11.03 12.37 30.41
N SER A 481 -11.87 12.58 29.40
CA SER A 481 -12.88 13.66 29.43
C SER A 481 -14.25 13.22 29.98
N LEU A 482 -14.38 11.94 30.35
CA LEU A 482 -15.63 11.45 30.94
C LEU A 482 -15.91 12.08 32.30
N PRO A 483 -17.08 12.67 32.53
CA PRO A 483 -17.44 13.26 33.83
C PRO A 483 -17.47 12.20 34.94
N LYS A 484 -16.96 12.55 36.10
CA LYS A 484 -16.87 11.64 37.27
C LYS A 484 -18.23 11.17 37.75
N GLU A 485 -19.23 12.03 37.65
CA GLU A 485 -20.62 11.80 38.05
C GLU A 485 -21.30 10.76 37.17
N ALA A 486 -20.88 10.69 35.89
CA ALA A 486 -21.46 9.78 34.91
C ALA A 486 -20.73 8.44 34.82
N VAL A 487 -19.41 8.44 35.04
CA VAL A 487 -18.57 7.24 34.85
C VAL A 487 -17.54 7.14 35.96
N GLY A 488 -17.70 6.12 36.83
CA GLY A 488 -16.77 5.86 37.92
C GLY A 488 -15.38 5.42 37.48
N ALA A 489 -14.38 5.65 38.33
CA ALA A 489 -12.97 5.32 38.04
C ALA A 489 -12.77 3.84 37.65
N SER A 490 -13.43 2.90 38.32
CA SER A 490 -13.30 1.46 38.03
C SER A 490 -13.74 1.13 36.60
N LEU A 491 -14.78 1.79 36.07
CA LEU A 491 -15.26 1.55 34.72
C LEU A 491 -14.29 2.18 33.67
N VAL A 492 -13.72 3.35 33.97
CA VAL A 492 -12.68 3.96 33.12
C VAL A 492 -11.49 3.01 32.97
N VAL A 493 -11.00 2.49 34.10
CA VAL A 493 -9.87 1.57 34.17
C VAL A 493 -10.18 0.27 33.44
N LYS A 494 -11.33 -0.33 33.70
CA LYS A 494 -11.78 -1.55 33.01
C LYS A 494 -11.84 -1.35 31.52
N THR A 495 -12.49 -0.29 31.04
CA THR A 495 -12.63 0.03 29.60
C THR A 495 -11.28 0.19 28.91
N TYR A 496 -10.31 0.81 29.58
CA TYR A 496 -8.95 0.94 29.03
C TYR A 496 -8.25 -0.41 28.92
N PHE A 497 -8.31 -1.24 29.95
CA PHE A 497 -7.61 -2.53 29.95
C PHE A 497 -8.33 -3.61 29.14
N ASP A 498 -9.63 -3.50 28.90
CA ASP A 498 -10.38 -4.34 27.97
C ASP A 498 -9.84 -4.22 26.51
N ARG A 499 -9.10 -3.14 26.21
CA ARG A 499 -8.40 -2.99 24.93
C ARG A 499 -7.46 -4.17 24.66
N TRP A 500 -6.75 -4.67 25.68
CA TRP A 500 -5.78 -5.75 25.51
C TRP A 500 -6.38 -7.05 24.97
N PRO A 501 -7.39 -7.67 25.58
CA PRO A 501 -7.96 -8.92 25.08
C PRO A 501 -8.77 -8.74 23.78
N TYR A 502 -9.45 -7.62 23.61
CA TYR A 502 -10.34 -7.43 22.48
C TYR A 502 -9.62 -6.86 21.26
N GLU A 503 -8.82 -5.82 21.39
CA GLU A 503 -8.20 -5.14 20.26
C GLU A 503 -6.78 -5.65 19.98
N GLU A 504 -5.85 -5.58 20.94
CA GLU A 504 -4.43 -5.85 20.67
C GLU A 504 -4.16 -7.29 20.20
N LEU A 505 -4.78 -8.30 20.81
CA LEU A 505 -4.61 -9.68 20.38
C LEU A 505 -5.19 -9.94 18.99
N ARG A 506 -6.35 -9.34 18.67
CA ARG A 506 -6.93 -9.43 17.34
C ARG A 506 -6.08 -8.69 16.32
N PHE A 507 -5.63 -7.48 16.65
CA PHE A 507 -4.80 -6.67 15.77
C PHE A 507 -3.46 -7.35 15.46
N ARG A 508 -2.86 -8.00 16.47
CA ARG A 508 -1.67 -8.86 16.26
C ARG A 508 -1.96 -9.99 15.27
N SER A 509 -3.08 -10.66 15.42
CA SER A 509 -3.51 -11.71 14.48
C SER A 509 -3.73 -11.18 13.07
N MET A 510 -4.35 -10.01 12.92
CA MET A 510 -4.55 -9.34 11.63
C MET A 510 -3.20 -8.99 10.96
N LYS A 511 -2.25 -8.47 11.72
CA LYS A 511 -0.89 -8.17 11.21
C LYS A 511 -0.19 -9.42 10.70
N SER A 512 -0.33 -10.54 11.37
CA SER A 512 0.35 -11.80 11.03
C SER A 512 -0.35 -12.56 9.92
N PHE A 513 -1.65 -12.83 10.05
CA PHE A 513 -2.38 -13.76 9.17
C PHE A 513 -3.11 -13.06 8.01
N ALA A 514 -3.66 -11.87 8.22
CA ALA A 514 -4.27 -11.11 7.13
C ALA A 514 -3.25 -10.20 6.39
N CYS A 515 -1.96 -10.37 6.62
CA CYS A 515 -0.88 -9.64 5.97
C CYS A 515 -0.99 -8.10 6.11
N LEU A 516 -1.61 -7.59 7.20
CA LEU A 516 -1.81 -6.16 7.38
C LEU A 516 -0.51 -5.37 7.50
N ASN A 517 0.57 -5.99 7.95
CA ASN A 517 1.91 -5.40 8.02
C ASN A 517 2.63 -5.34 6.66
N ARG A 518 2.04 -5.87 5.58
CA ARG A 518 2.62 -5.85 4.24
C ARG A 518 2.09 -4.66 3.44
N VAL A 519 3.02 -3.95 2.80
CA VAL A 519 2.70 -2.83 1.90
C VAL A 519 2.24 -3.36 0.55
N ALA A 520 1.13 -2.85 0.06
CA ALA A 520 0.65 -3.09 -1.29
C ALA A 520 0.87 -1.84 -2.15
N GLY A 521 1.66 -1.99 -3.22
CA GLY A 521 1.99 -0.89 -4.13
C GLY A 521 3.18 -0.04 -3.66
N TYR A 522 3.98 0.37 -4.64
CA TYR A 522 5.19 1.18 -4.43
C TYR A 522 5.22 2.40 -5.36
N GLY A 523 4.05 2.87 -5.79
CA GLY A 523 3.92 4.11 -6.56
C GLY A 523 4.51 5.29 -5.79
N LYS A 524 5.39 6.07 -6.44
CA LYS A 524 6.12 7.16 -5.77
C LYS A 524 6.05 8.42 -6.61
N LYS A 525 5.71 9.53 -5.97
CA LYS A 525 5.77 10.86 -6.58
C LYS A 525 6.87 11.67 -5.91
N LYS A 526 7.78 12.24 -6.70
CA LYS A 526 8.82 13.14 -6.21
C LYS A 526 8.18 14.46 -5.79
N MET A 527 8.45 14.90 -4.56
CA MET A 527 7.93 16.14 -3.99
C MET A 527 9.02 16.90 -3.28
N PRO A 528 8.93 18.25 -3.18
CA PRO A 528 9.81 19.04 -2.34
C PRO A 528 9.71 18.59 -0.88
N ASP A 529 10.85 18.58 -0.19
CA ASP A 529 10.90 18.37 1.26
C ASP A 529 10.99 19.73 1.96
N GLU A 530 9.83 20.28 2.29
CA GLU A 530 9.72 21.62 2.87
C GLU A 530 10.49 21.76 4.20
N ASN A 531 10.56 20.70 4.99
CA ASN A 531 11.32 20.72 6.25
C ASN A 531 12.82 20.86 5.99
N VAL A 532 13.33 20.13 4.99
CA VAL A 532 14.75 20.25 4.59
C VAL A 532 15.02 21.61 3.99
N ARG A 533 14.12 22.14 3.14
CA ARG A 533 14.25 23.47 2.55
C ARG A 533 14.27 24.56 3.61
N ARG A 534 13.38 24.50 4.60
CA ARG A 534 13.40 25.43 5.75
C ARG A 534 14.69 25.31 6.54
N SER A 535 15.12 24.08 6.86
CA SER A 535 16.38 23.87 7.59
C SER A 535 17.59 24.37 6.79
N GLN A 536 17.59 24.20 5.46
CA GLN A 536 18.65 24.75 4.60
C GLN A 536 18.65 26.29 4.61
N ALA A 537 17.48 26.92 4.54
CA ALA A 537 17.34 28.38 4.60
C ALA A 537 17.83 28.92 5.95
N ASP A 538 17.38 28.34 7.06
CA ASP A 538 17.80 28.67 8.42
C ASP A 538 19.33 28.53 8.61
N LEU A 539 19.90 27.42 8.14
CA LEU A 539 21.33 27.19 8.22
C LEU A 539 22.10 28.18 7.35
N HIS A 540 21.58 28.49 6.15
CA HIS A 540 22.21 29.49 5.27
C HIS A 540 22.24 30.86 5.90
N GLU A 541 21.16 31.28 6.54
CA GLU A 541 21.09 32.57 7.27
C GLU A 541 22.09 32.61 8.43
N ARG A 542 22.14 31.54 9.24
CA ARG A 542 23.09 31.41 10.37
C ARG A 542 24.53 31.39 9.89
N ILE A 543 24.84 30.65 8.83
CA ILE A 543 26.19 30.63 8.22
C ILE A 543 26.58 32.02 7.71
N THR A 544 25.65 32.70 7.02
CA THR A 544 25.89 34.06 6.49
C THR A 544 26.14 35.05 7.63
N SER A 545 25.33 35.03 8.68
CA SER A 545 25.52 35.87 9.88
C SER A 545 26.86 35.59 10.57
N LEU A 546 27.23 34.32 10.75
CA LEU A 546 28.52 33.96 11.34
C LEU A 546 29.69 34.35 10.44
N ARG A 547 29.61 34.16 9.12
CA ARG A 547 30.66 34.59 8.17
C ARG A 547 30.83 36.10 8.16
N THR A 548 29.75 36.87 8.27
CA THR A 548 29.80 38.33 8.36
C THR A 548 30.54 38.75 9.63
N ARG A 549 30.23 38.16 10.79
CA ARG A 549 30.92 38.43 12.07
C ARG A 549 32.40 38.02 12.05
N LEU A 550 32.68 36.89 11.41
CA LEU A 550 34.03 36.34 11.32
C LEU A 550 34.81 36.84 10.10
N ARG A 551 34.28 37.80 9.34
CA ARG A 551 34.91 38.27 8.09
C ARG A 551 36.35 38.75 8.29
N VAL A 552 36.58 39.53 9.31
CA VAL A 552 37.93 40.05 9.61
C VAL A 552 38.85 38.93 10.10
N PRO A 553 38.49 38.12 11.11
CA PRO A 553 39.31 37.00 11.55
C PRO A 553 39.60 35.98 10.46
N LEU A 554 38.62 35.59 9.66
CA LEU A 554 38.79 34.62 8.55
C LEU A 554 39.75 35.16 7.48
N LYS A 555 39.67 36.46 7.15
CA LYS A 555 40.58 37.08 6.22
C LYS A 555 42.03 37.07 6.80
N ALA A 556 42.17 37.41 8.07
CA ALA A 556 43.48 37.37 8.73
C ALA A 556 44.09 35.96 8.77
N ILE A 557 43.27 34.91 8.99
CA ILE A 557 43.71 33.49 8.89
C ILE A 557 44.17 33.19 7.46
N ALA A 558 43.35 33.51 6.45
CA ALA A 558 43.68 33.24 5.04
C ALA A 558 44.97 33.93 4.60
N ASP A 559 45.17 35.22 4.99
CA ASP A 559 46.39 35.97 4.72
C ASP A 559 47.62 35.31 5.36
N GLN A 560 47.47 34.72 6.56
CA GLN A 560 48.54 33.98 7.24
C GLN A 560 48.79 32.60 6.64
N GLU A 561 47.75 31.90 6.17
CA GLU A 561 47.86 30.61 5.48
C GLU A 561 48.55 30.77 4.11
N GLU A 562 48.29 31.86 3.38
CA GLU A 562 48.96 32.15 2.12
C GLU A 562 50.46 32.45 2.36
N ARG A 563 50.78 33.23 3.37
CA ARG A 563 52.17 33.48 3.81
C ARG A 563 52.86 32.17 4.20
N LEU A 564 52.19 31.35 4.98
CA LEU A 564 52.68 30.06 5.42
C LEU A 564 53.00 29.16 4.22
N ALA A 565 52.06 29.06 3.27
CA ALA A 565 52.25 28.26 2.04
C ALA A 565 53.46 28.77 1.23
N THR A 566 53.59 30.08 1.10
CA THR A 566 54.73 30.70 0.42
C THR A 566 56.05 30.40 1.09
N CYS A 567 56.11 30.44 2.41
CA CYS A 567 57.32 30.13 3.20
C CYS A 567 57.68 28.63 3.06
N ILE A 568 56.71 27.74 3.14
CA ILE A 568 56.91 26.28 2.98
C ILE A 568 57.42 25.96 1.57
N GLU A 569 56.85 26.58 0.56
CA GLU A 569 57.29 26.33 -0.83
C GLU A 569 58.74 26.87 -1.06
N LYS A 570 59.09 28.02 -0.50
CA LYS A 570 60.46 28.51 -0.52
C LYS A 570 61.45 27.61 0.21
N GLU A 571 61.07 27.12 1.40
CA GLU A 571 61.87 26.17 2.18
C GLU A 571 62.08 24.89 1.39
N ARG A 572 61.01 24.34 0.73
CA ARG A 572 61.07 23.15 -0.10
C ARG A 572 62.02 23.33 -1.31
N ARG A 573 61.94 24.48 -2.01
CA ARG A 573 62.82 24.76 -3.15
C ARG A 573 64.28 24.80 -2.74
N LEU A 574 64.58 25.49 -1.64
CA LEU A 574 65.96 25.54 -1.12
C LEU A 574 66.51 24.19 -0.69
N HIS A 575 65.66 23.32 -0.16
CA HIS A 575 66.05 21.95 0.14
C HIS A 575 66.26 21.10 -1.13
N CYS A 576 65.48 21.29 -2.17
CA CYS A 576 65.64 20.58 -3.46
C CYS A 576 66.88 21.08 -4.23
N GLU A 577 67.14 22.37 -4.23
CA GLU A 577 68.31 22.98 -4.86
C GLU A 577 69.61 22.55 -4.15
N GLY A 578 69.57 22.40 -2.83
CA GLY A 578 70.71 21.88 -2.04
C GLY A 578 71.00 20.39 -2.25
N LEU A 579 70.09 19.64 -2.81
CA LEU A 579 70.25 18.19 -3.14
C LEU A 579 70.85 17.96 -4.53
N VAL A 580 70.81 18.97 -5.41
CA VAL A 580 71.24 18.83 -6.84
C VAL A 580 72.72 19.27 -7.02
N ALA A 581 73.34 20.00 -6.08
CA ALA A 581 74.73 20.39 -6.13
C ALA A 581 75.63 19.33 -5.49
N ASP A 582 76.14 18.42 -6.35
CA ASP A 582 77.32 17.58 -6.17
C ASP A 582 77.69 17.14 -4.74
N GLY A 583 77.74 15.87 -4.48
CA GLY A 583 78.08 15.05 -3.31
C GLY A 583 79.08 15.56 -2.27
N LYS A 584 79.26 16.86 -2.09
CA LYS A 584 79.95 17.48 -0.97
C LYS A 584 79.00 18.48 -0.29
N ARG A 585 78.67 18.16 0.96
CA ARG A 585 77.95 19.03 1.88
C ARG A 585 78.73 20.35 2.16
N VAL A 586 78.56 21.31 1.34
CA VAL A 586 78.79 22.72 1.72
C VAL A 586 77.46 23.39 1.40
N VAL A 587 76.50 23.21 2.31
CA VAL A 587 75.35 24.11 2.39
C VAL A 587 75.99 25.43 2.81
N GLU A 588 76.06 26.38 1.89
CA GLU A 588 76.56 27.71 2.17
C GLU A 588 75.92 28.27 3.44
N GLU A 589 76.73 28.84 4.32
CA GLU A 589 76.27 29.40 5.59
C GLU A 589 75.09 30.35 5.41
N LYS A 590 74.98 30.99 4.27
CA LYS A 590 73.88 31.86 3.83
C LYS A 590 72.56 31.05 3.68
N THR A 591 72.58 29.84 3.11
CA THR A 591 71.40 28.99 2.92
C THR A 591 70.84 28.50 4.26
N HIS A 592 71.75 28.20 5.21
CA HIS A 592 71.37 27.88 6.58
C HIS A 592 70.71 29.03 7.32
N VAL A 593 71.23 30.26 7.12
CA VAL A 593 70.59 31.46 7.73
C VAL A 593 69.20 31.72 7.16
N ILE A 594 69.03 31.58 5.84
CA ILE A 594 67.72 31.72 5.18
C ILE A 594 66.72 30.61 5.62
N LEU A 595 67.15 29.36 5.71
CA LEU A 595 66.31 28.28 6.21
C LEU A 595 65.86 28.46 7.66
N ARG A 596 66.77 28.95 8.53
CA ARG A 596 66.43 29.33 9.92
C ARG A 596 65.42 30.46 9.99
N SER A 597 65.58 31.49 9.10
CA SER A 597 64.64 32.62 9.00
C SER A 597 63.23 32.11 8.55
N LEU A 598 63.16 31.28 7.48
CA LEU A 598 61.92 30.71 7.00
C LEU A 598 61.25 29.83 8.07
N SER A 599 62.00 28.98 8.79
CA SER A 599 61.47 28.18 9.88
C SER A 599 60.91 29.04 11.02
N ARG A 600 61.51 30.20 11.33
CA ARG A 600 60.96 31.15 12.31
C ARG A 600 59.66 31.78 11.79
N GLU A 601 59.63 32.22 10.52
CA GLU A 601 58.44 32.79 9.88
C GLU A 601 57.28 31.77 9.84
N ILE A 602 57.53 30.51 9.45
CA ILE A 602 56.57 29.40 9.49
C ILE A 602 56.01 29.24 10.91
N SER A 603 56.89 29.21 11.91
CA SER A 603 56.50 29.11 13.32
C SER A 603 55.69 30.33 13.80
N GLN A 604 55.99 31.50 13.27
CA GLN A 604 55.24 32.72 13.58
C GLN A 604 53.85 32.71 12.95
N CYS A 605 53.72 32.35 11.68
CA CYS A 605 52.42 32.19 11.01
C CYS A 605 51.54 31.19 11.74
N HIS A 606 52.06 30.03 12.12
CA HIS A 606 51.32 29.04 12.90
C HIS A 606 50.83 29.59 14.26
N ARG A 607 51.67 30.35 14.97
CA ARG A 607 51.25 30.96 16.23
C ARG A 607 50.16 31.99 16.05
N GLN A 608 50.25 32.82 15.01
CA GLN A 608 49.24 33.83 14.70
C GLN A 608 47.91 33.20 14.33
N ILE A 609 47.89 32.15 13.46
CA ILE A 609 46.68 31.39 13.11
C ILE A 609 46.04 30.82 14.38
N LYS A 610 46.83 30.14 15.24
CA LYS A 610 46.33 29.60 16.51
C LYS A 610 45.77 30.66 17.46
N SER A 611 46.38 31.86 17.52
CA SER A 611 45.86 32.95 18.35
C SER A 611 44.48 33.40 17.87
N ILE A 612 44.33 33.68 16.57
CA ILE A 612 43.08 34.12 15.96
C ILE A 612 42.01 33.03 16.12
N GLU A 613 42.37 31.76 15.86
CA GLU A 613 41.46 30.62 16.08
C GLU A 613 41.03 30.50 17.54
N SER A 614 41.91 30.74 18.50
CA SER A 614 41.59 30.71 19.92
C SER A 614 40.59 31.80 20.32
N GLU A 615 40.78 33.02 19.81
CA GLU A 615 39.90 34.17 20.08
C GLU A 615 38.50 33.94 19.52
N CYS A 616 38.39 33.35 18.32
CA CYS A 616 37.14 33.10 17.65
C CYS A 616 36.64 31.65 17.77
N ARG A 617 37.20 30.88 18.69
CA ARG A 617 37.01 29.41 18.77
C ARG A 617 35.54 28.95 18.81
N LYS A 618 34.72 29.67 19.58
CA LYS A 618 33.30 29.32 19.72
C LYS A 618 32.51 29.54 18.41
N GLU A 619 32.74 30.68 17.76
CA GLU A 619 32.06 31.04 16.51
C GLU A 619 32.55 30.18 15.34
N LEU A 620 33.87 29.97 15.21
CA LEU A 620 34.44 29.06 14.21
C LEU A 620 33.92 27.62 14.35
N HIS A 621 33.79 27.12 15.59
CA HIS A 621 33.21 25.80 15.83
C HIS A 621 31.74 25.74 15.42
N ARG A 622 30.97 26.80 15.73
CA ARG A 622 29.56 26.91 15.30
C ARG A 622 29.45 26.96 13.76
N LEU A 623 30.28 27.75 13.11
CA LEU A 623 30.31 27.87 11.65
C LEU A 623 30.62 26.52 11.01
N ARG A 624 31.70 25.85 11.40
CA ARG A 624 32.08 24.53 10.87
C ARG A 624 30.97 23.49 11.09
N ARG A 625 30.28 23.54 12.22
CA ARG A 625 29.16 22.63 12.51
C ARG A 625 27.97 22.90 11.58
N HIS A 626 27.59 24.17 11.38
CA HIS A 626 26.48 24.54 10.52
C HIS A 626 26.80 24.27 9.03
N GLU A 627 28.02 24.53 8.58
CA GLU A 627 28.47 24.20 7.23
C GLU A 627 28.45 22.69 6.96
N LYS A 628 28.93 21.90 7.92
CA LYS A 628 28.85 20.42 7.83
C LYS A 628 27.41 19.93 7.76
N GLU A 629 26.52 20.52 8.54
CA GLU A 629 25.10 20.18 8.54
C GLU A 629 24.44 20.63 7.24
N TRP A 630 24.74 21.80 6.73
CA TRP A 630 24.25 22.31 5.47
C TRP A 630 24.69 21.44 4.28
N LEU A 631 25.96 21.07 4.23
CA LEU A 631 26.49 20.12 3.23
C LEU A 631 25.78 18.76 3.32
N ARG A 632 25.49 18.29 4.53
CA ARG A 632 24.75 17.03 4.74
C ARG A 632 23.34 17.10 4.19
N LEU A 633 22.73 18.27 4.14
CA LEU A 633 21.38 18.48 3.62
C LEU A 633 21.35 18.75 2.11
N GLN A 634 22.49 19.04 1.48
CA GLN A 634 22.56 19.23 0.03
C GLN A 634 22.06 17.98 -0.73
N GLY A 635 21.29 18.20 -1.78
CA GLY A 635 20.70 17.14 -2.59
C GLY A 635 19.56 16.38 -1.91
N LYS A 636 19.15 16.80 -0.68
CA LYS A 636 18.05 16.19 0.07
C LYS A 636 16.76 17.01 0.06
N ASP A 637 16.68 18.02 -0.79
CA ASP A 637 15.54 18.92 -0.96
C ASP A 637 14.28 18.25 -1.53
N TYR A 638 14.38 16.96 -1.88
CA TYR A 638 13.27 16.16 -2.35
C TYR A 638 13.03 14.90 -1.51
N VAL A 639 11.77 14.56 -1.37
CA VAL A 639 11.30 13.32 -0.78
C VAL A 639 10.32 12.63 -1.73
N TYR A 640 10.27 11.31 -1.73
CA TYR A 640 9.27 10.59 -2.48
C TYR A 640 8.05 10.30 -1.58
N ARG A 641 6.91 10.87 -1.95
CA ARG A 641 5.63 10.52 -1.33
C ARG A 641 5.14 9.21 -1.94
N ILE A 642 4.81 8.26 -1.09
CA ILE A 642 4.21 7.00 -1.51
C ILE A 642 2.73 7.25 -1.81
N ASP A 643 2.26 6.62 -2.88
CA ASP A 643 0.84 6.57 -3.21
C ASP A 643 0.20 5.46 -2.34
N VAL A 644 -0.66 5.87 -1.44
CA VAL A 644 -1.27 4.99 -0.43
C VAL A 644 -2.55 4.30 -0.92
N GLU A 645 -3.10 4.72 -2.06
CA GLU A 645 -4.41 4.28 -2.55
C GLU A 645 -4.52 2.75 -2.66
N LEU A 646 -3.53 2.11 -3.30
CA LEU A 646 -3.53 0.66 -3.45
C LEU A 646 -3.38 -0.08 -2.12
N ASP A 647 -2.57 0.46 -1.20
CA ASP A 647 -2.41 -0.12 0.13
C ASP A 647 -3.70 -0.04 0.94
N GLN A 648 -4.41 1.05 0.80
CA GLN A 648 -5.70 1.27 1.47
C GLN A 648 -6.79 0.34 0.91
N ILE A 649 -6.85 0.17 -0.43
CA ILE A 649 -7.72 -0.82 -1.07
C ILE A 649 -7.42 -2.24 -0.57
N MET A 650 -6.16 -2.65 -0.57
CA MET A 650 -5.78 -3.98 -0.07
C MET A 650 -6.11 -4.15 1.41
N SER A 651 -5.96 -3.10 2.21
CA SER A 651 -6.32 -3.14 3.63
C SER A 651 -7.82 -3.27 3.84
N TYR A 652 -8.66 -2.67 2.99
CA TYR A 652 -10.11 -2.90 2.98
C TYR A 652 -10.44 -4.40 2.82
N PHE A 653 -9.86 -5.09 1.83
CA PHE A 653 -10.11 -6.53 1.63
C PHE A 653 -9.60 -7.38 2.79
N ARG A 654 -8.45 -7.01 3.38
CA ARG A 654 -7.89 -7.71 4.54
C ARG A 654 -8.76 -7.55 5.78
N VAL A 655 -9.32 -6.37 5.98
CA VAL A 655 -10.29 -6.10 7.05
C VAL A 655 -11.60 -6.88 6.81
N ALA A 656 -12.09 -6.94 5.59
CA ALA A 656 -13.27 -7.74 5.26
C ALA A 656 -13.05 -9.22 5.58
N LEU A 657 -11.88 -9.78 5.24
CA LEU A 657 -11.50 -11.16 5.59
C LEU A 657 -11.57 -11.39 7.11
N VAL A 658 -11.03 -10.46 7.90
CA VAL A 658 -11.06 -10.54 9.36
C VAL A 658 -12.48 -10.45 9.91
N ASN A 659 -13.30 -9.56 9.37
CA ASN A 659 -14.68 -9.39 9.82
C ASN A 659 -15.56 -10.59 9.45
N LEU A 660 -15.41 -11.16 8.26
CA LEU A 660 -16.08 -12.42 7.86
C LEU A 660 -15.67 -13.57 8.80
N SER A 661 -14.37 -13.69 9.08
CA SER A 661 -13.86 -14.69 10.03
C SER A 661 -14.42 -14.48 11.43
N SER A 662 -14.45 -13.22 11.90
CA SER A 662 -15.03 -12.87 13.21
C SER A 662 -16.52 -13.17 13.29
N TRP A 663 -17.25 -12.97 12.19
CA TRP A 663 -18.67 -13.32 12.10
C TRP A 663 -18.87 -14.83 12.25
N PHE A 664 -18.09 -15.64 11.51
CA PHE A 664 -18.16 -17.10 11.65
C PHE A 664 -17.90 -17.57 13.09
N LEU A 665 -16.85 -17.00 13.71
CA LEU A 665 -16.48 -17.34 15.09
C LEU A 665 -17.57 -16.97 16.09
N SER A 666 -18.24 -15.82 15.93
CA SER A 666 -19.30 -15.39 16.84
C SER A 666 -20.62 -16.12 16.61
N GLU A 667 -21.04 -16.24 15.34
CA GLU A 667 -22.38 -16.72 15.01
C GLU A 667 -22.47 -18.24 14.86
N CYS A 668 -21.46 -18.85 14.23
CA CYS A 668 -21.46 -20.29 14.02
C CYS A 668 -20.81 -21.04 15.18
N MET A 669 -19.68 -20.57 15.73
CA MET A 669 -18.98 -21.26 16.82
C MET A 669 -19.47 -20.83 18.21
N GLY A 670 -19.90 -19.58 18.37
CA GLY A 670 -20.44 -19.06 19.63
C GLY A 670 -19.44 -19.07 20.79
N LYS A 671 -19.89 -19.41 22.00
CA LYS A 671 -19.05 -19.38 23.21
C LYS A 671 -17.86 -20.36 23.21
N GLN A 672 -17.91 -21.39 22.37
CA GLN A 672 -16.81 -22.37 22.22
C GLN A 672 -15.85 -21.98 21.11
N SER A 673 -15.84 -20.71 20.72
CA SER A 673 -15.03 -20.21 19.62
C SER A 673 -13.52 -20.40 19.87
N MET A 674 -12.81 -20.69 18.81
CA MET A 674 -11.35 -20.63 18.80
C MET A 674 -10.86 -19.19 18.57
N SER A 675 -9.58 -18.92 18.84
CA SER A 675 -9.00 -17.61 18.53
C SER A 675 -8.96 -17.39 17.01
N LEU A 676 -9.00 -16.12 16.60
CA LEU A 676 -8.90 -15.74 15.19
C LEU A 676 -7.62 -16.30 14.56
N ALA A 677 -6.48 -16.27 15.27
CA ALA A 677 -5.23 -16.85 14.82
C ALA A 677 -5.33 -18.35 14.53
N LYS A 678 -5.95 -19.11 15.45
CA LYS A 678 -6.16 -20.54 15.30
C LYS A 678 -7.09 -20.84 14.14
N PHE A 679 -8.15 -20.06 13.96
CA PHE A 679 -9.08 -20.17 12.85
C PHE A 679 -8.38 -19.98 11.49
N PHE A 680 -7.58 -18.93 11.34
CA PHE A 680 -6.81 -18.70 10.12
C PHE A 680 -5.84 -19.84 9.82
N HIS A 681 -5.15 -20.34 10.82
CA HIS A 681 -4.09 -21.34 10.61
C HIS A 681 -4.64 -22.77 10.46
N ASN A 682 -5.59 -23.14 11.28
CA ASN A 682 -6.06 -24.51 11.37
C ASN A 682 -7.30 -24.80 10.52
N VAL A 683 -8.12 -23.77 10.21
CA VAL A 683 -9.38 -23.95 9.50
C VAL A 683 -9.30 -23.41 8.08
N LEU A 684 -8.96 -22.14 7.88
CA LEU A 684 -8.99 -21.54 6.54
C LEU A 684 -7.96 -22.16 5.58
N LEU A 685 -6.84 -22.67 6.11
CA LEU A 685 -5.81 -23.35 5.32
C LEU A 685 -6.01 -24.89 5.27
N MET A 686 -7.15 -25.39 5.74
CA MET A 686 -7.44 -26.83 5.63
C MET A 686 -7.56 -27.23 4.16
N PRO A 687 -6.90 -28.35 3.76
CA PRO A 687 -7.15 -28.94 2.45
C PRO A 687 -8.58 -29.49 2.37
N ALA A 688 -9.14 -29.52 1.17
CA ALA A 688 -10.46 -30.11 0.92
C ALA A 688 -10.53 -30.80 -0.44
N GLU A 689 -11.42 -31.76 -0.53
CA GLU A 689 -11.93 -32.28 -1.77
C GLU A 689 -13.26 -31.56 -2.07
N ILE A 690 -13.38 -30.94 -3.24
CA ILE A 690 -14.57 -30.22 -3.66
C ILE A 690 -15.28 -31.08 -4.73
N GLU A 691 -16.48 -31.52 -4.44
CA GLU A 691 -17.31 -32.33 -5.31
C GLU A 691 -18.39 -31.42 -5.92
N PHE A 692 -18.45 -31.39 -7.27
CA PHE A 692 -19.48 -30.68 -8.02
C PHE A 692 -20.58 -31.62 -8.43
N ARG A 693 -21.79 -31.39 -7.90
CA ARG A 693 -23.03 -32.03 -8.33
C ARG A 693 -23.91 -31.01 -9.03
N LYS A 694 -24.99 -31.43 -9.64
CA LYS A 694 -25.93 -30.57 -10.38
C LYS A 694 -26.33 -29.34 -9.56
N ASP A 695 -26.76 -29.53 -8.32
CA ASP A 695 -27.33 -28.46 -7.48
C ASP A 695 -26.52 -28.21 -6.18
N VAL A 696 -25.43 -28.97 -5.97
CA VAL A 696 -24.64 -28.92 -4.72
C VAL A 696 -23.15 -28.88 -5.01
N ARG A 697 -22.48 -27.97 -4.35
CA ARG A 697 -21.03 -27.90 -4.22
C ARG A 697 -20.66 -28.41 -2.83
N ARG A 698 -20.23 -29.65 -2.74
CA ARG A 698 -19.85 -30.26 -1.46
C ARG A 698 -18.37 -30.13 -1.20
N ILE A 699 -18.04 -29.52 -0.07
CA ILE A 699 -16.69 -29.24 0.37
C ILE A 699 -16.36 -30.17 1.51
N ARG A 700 -15.51 -31.15 1.25
CA ARG A 700 -15.05 -32.15 2.22
C ARG A 700 -13.71 -31.69 2.80
N LEU A 701 -13.76 -31.05 3.96
CA LEU A 701 -12.57 -30.58 4.68
C LEU A 701 -11.82 -31.77 5.28
N LYS A 702 -10.52 -31.84 5.04
CA LYS A 702 -9.67 -32.90 5.56
C LYS A 702 -9.40 -32.66 7.05
N SER A 703 -9.85 -33.57 7.91
CA SER A 703 -9.65 -33.48 9.36
C SER A 703 -8.17 -33.30 9.72
N ASN A 704 -7.90 -32.48 10.74
CA ASN A 704 -6.57 -32.34 11.31
C ASN A 704 -6.43 -33.23 12.55
N PRO A 705 -5.77 -34.39 12.46
CA PRO A 705 -5.65 -35.30 13.58
C PRO A 705 -4.84 -34.73 14.77
N LYS A 706 -4.08 -33.67 14.54
CA LYS A 706 -3.32 -32.97 15.60
C LYS A 706 -4.16 -31.98 16.40
N ASP A 707 -5.39 -31.69 15.98
CA ASP A 707 -6.31 -30.79 16.68
C ASP A 707 -7.73 -31.38 16.77
N PRO A 708 -7.91 -32.51 17.47
CA PRO A 708 -9.21 -33.16 17.59
C PRO A 708 -10.25 -32.27 18.28
N HIS A 709 -9.82 -31.49 19.27
CA HIS A 709 -10.71 -30.53 19.95
C HIS A 709 -11.19 -29.43 19.01
N GLY A 710 -10.30 -28.85 18.19
CA GLY A 710 -10.66 -27.86 17.19
C GLY A 710 -11.64 -28.43 16.16
N MET A 711 -11.47 -29.69 15.76
CA MET A 711 -12.39 -30.36 14.83
C MET A 711 -13.76 -30.61 15.45
N ALA A 712 -13.82 -31.04 16.71
CA ALA A 712 -15.08 -31.25 17.42
C ALA A 712 -15.91 -29.97 17.60
N VAL A 713 -15.24 -28.81 17.69
CA VAL A 713 -15.91 -27.49 17.76
C VAL A 713 -16.29 -27.00 16.36
N LEU A 714 -15.50 -27.31 15.35
CA LEU A 714 -15.73 -26.88 13.97
C LEU A 714 -16.95 -27.59 13.33
N GLU A 715 -17.13 -28.87 13.56
CA GLU A 715 -18.21 -29.66 12.95
C GLU A 715 -19.61 -29.10 13.22
N PRO A 716 -20.02 -28.78 14.47
CA PRO A 716 -21.31 -28.14 14.72
C PRO A 716 -21.42 -26.73 14.08
N ALA A 717 -20.32 -26.01 13.98
CA ALA A 717 -20.31 -24.70 13.36
C ALA A 717 -20.52 -24.79 11.83
N LEU A 718 -19.94 -25.80 11.17
CA LEU A 718 -20.19 -26.07 9.77
C LEU A 718 -21.63 -26.54 9.52
N GLN A 719 -22.21 -27.31 10.44
CA GLN A 719 -23.61 -27.67 10.34
C GLN A 719 -24.53 -26.44 10.40
N LYS A 720 -24.29 -25.51 11.31
CA LYS A 720 -24.99 -24.21 11.32
C LYS A 720 -24.83 -23.44 10.02
N LEU A 721 -23.63 -23.47 9.42
CA LEU A 721 -23.39 -22.84 8.13
C LEU A 721 -24.18 -23.53 7.02
N ASN A 722 -24.26 -24.85 7.03
CA ASN A 722 -25.08 -25.64 6.08
C ASN A 722 -26.58 -25.33 6.22
N ASP A 723 -27.06 -25.11 7.45
CA ASP A 723 -28.46 -24.79 7.74
C ASP A 723 -28.89 -23.45 7.12
N LEU A 724 -27.92 -22.53 6.86
CA LEU A 724 -28.16 -21.29 6.13
C LEU A 724 -28.47 -21.50 4.64
N ARG A 725 -28.28 -22.71 4.09
CA ARG A 725 -28.53 -23.07 2.69
C ARG A 725 -27.95 -22.11 1.66
N ILE A 726 -26.70 -21.72 1.88
CA ILE A 726 -26.03 -20.70 1.08
C ILE A 726 -25.89 -21.19 -0.36
N GLN A 727 -26.30 -20.35 -1.30
CA GLN A 727 -25.99 -20.53 -2.73
C GLN A 727 -24.70 -19.79 -3.08
N HIS A 728 -23.79 -20.49 -3.72
CA HIS A 728 -22.56 -19.88 -4.24
C HIS A 728 -22.85 -19.08 -5.52
N LEU A 729 -21.85 -18.35 -6.01
CA LEU A 729 -21.94 -17.57 -7.26
C LEU A 729 -22.19 -18.43 -8.51
N ASP A 730 -22.03 -19.75 -8.44
CA ASP A 730 -22.36 -20.72 -9.49
C ASP A 730 -23.78 -21.30 -9.37
N GLU A 731 -24.61 -20.72 -8.49
CA GLU A 731 -25.98 -21.09 -8.20
C GLU A 731 -26.15 -22.45 -7.47
N ARG A 732 -25.05 -23.14 -7.16
CA ARG A 732 -25.07 -24.39 -6.39
C ARG A 732 -25.13 -24.11 -4.89
N ARG A 733 -25.87 -24.91 -4.15
CA ARG A 733 -25.86 -24.87 -2.69
C ARG A 733 -24.51 -25.40 -2.17
N ILE A 734 -23.91 -24.67 -1.24
CA ILE A 734 -22.69 -25.13 -0.59
C ILE A 734 -23.01 -26.04 0.58
N GLU A 735 -22.30 -27.16 0.68
CA GLU A 735 -22.34 -28.08 1.82
C GLU A 735 -20.92 -28.36 2.32
N PHE A 736 -20.69 -28.17 3.61
CA PHE A 736 -19.42 -28.48 4.27
C PHE A 736 -19.51 -29.78 5.05
N VAL A 737 -18.48 -30.63 4.93
CA VAL A 737 -18.38 -31.92 5.66
C VAL A 737 -16.92 -32.07 6.10
N ILE A 738 -16.68 -32.61 7.30
CA ILE A 738 -15.33 -32.99 7.77
C ILE A 738 -15.13 -34.48 7.43
N MET A 739 -13.94 -34.80 6.86
CA MET A 739 -13.54 -36.19 6.55
C MET A 739 -12.53 -36.69 7.56
#